data_a333035af1580fa2e99c0e8b9050774d
#
_entry.id   a333035af1580fa2e99c0e8b9050774d
#
_cell.length_a   1.000
_cell.length_b   1.000
_cell.length_c   1.000
_cell.angle_alpha   90.00
_cell.angle_beta   90.00
_cell.angle_gamma   90.00
#
_symmetry.space_group_name_H-M   'P 1'
#
loop_
_entity.id
_entity.type
_entity.pdbx_description
1 polymer ?
#
loop_
_entity_poly.entity_id
_entity_poly.type
_entity_poly.pdbx_seq_one_letter_code
_entity_poly.pdbx_strand_id
1 'polypeptide(L)'
;MGGWNIVYALINFAILAFVLVKFGKKMVVNMINGNRQQISDALDAAKAAGENAQHITETLEDIRAEGQAQSQEIVSQARERSAKSLSQSAQARQELAESRRKQTRQDALSLKRQVLGQLRDEKAEDILSEAGELLKGADYAQARKAMPARFLKALEEKLALTDSDRARLRWGEGLKATLTGAEEIDPELAGQVRALVERKAGTSVDFETRTEESLIGGLRLQLGDTVYDGSLSYMLSRLGQELESQEDTGEDLAVYFQEKLAAADREPGCFQTGVVLSLADGICRIAGLSDVMAGEMLQFEGGLRGMVMDIEKNTVSAVLLGSYEELHEGAQVRRTGKVMEVPVGEELIGRVVDGLGRPVDGRGALLTTHTRPVESPAPGIIARKPVTVPLQTGIKAIDALVPIGRGQRELIIGDRKTGKTAIAVDTIINQKGKDVICIYVAIGQKESTVAGIVAKLRELGAMDYSIVVSAKASDPAPMLYIAPYTGAAMGEYLMYQGKHVLIVYDDLSRHAVAYRELSLLLHRPPGREAYPGDVFYLHSRLLERAACLNDENGGGSMTALPIVETQAGDISAYIPTNVISITDGQLFLESGLFFSGQRPAVNVGLSVSRVGGDAQTRAMKSSAGALRLDLAQYREMEVFTQFSSDLDEVTKRQLVYGQGLMRLLRQPQYHPLSQHCQVITLTAALNHLLQDIPGKEMKSAQEALLTYAETQDPALCQRIDATGELPPEDKDAILELTRRFLAERKAGA
;
A
#
# COMPACT_ATOMS: atom_id res chain seq x y z
N MET A 1 -3.58 24.80 -60.13
CA MET A 1 -3.09 25.35 -58.82
C MET A 1 -2.66 24.19 -57.89
N GLY A 2 -1.73 23.33 -58.32
CA GLY A 2 -1.40 22.11 -57.53
C GLY A 2 0.07 21.95 -57.10
N GLY A 3 0.95 22.79 -57.58
CA GLY A 3 2.40 22.56 -57.29
C GLY A 3 2.90 23.20 -55.97
N TRP A 4 2.32 24.28 -55.56
CA TRP A 4 2.77 25.00 -54.36
C TRP A 4 2.40 24.33 -53.03
N ASN A 5 1.31 23.58 -52.98
CA ASN A 5 0.90 22.86 -51.78
C ASN A 5 1.83 21.67 -51.42
N ILE A 6 2.40 21.03 -52.45
CA ILE A 6 3.39 19.96 -52.26
C ILE A 6 4.69 20.52 -51.73
N VAL A 7 5.10 21.72 -52.24
CA VAL A 7 6.31 22.40 -51.75
C VAL A 7 6.15 22.84 -50.29
N TYR A 8 4.99 23.37 -49.90
CA TYR A 8 4.71 23.70 -48.50
C TYR A 8 4.67 22.51 -47.58
N ALA A 9 4.10 21.37 -48.03
CA ALA A 9 4.08 20.11 -47.24
C ALA A 9 5.53 19.57 -47.07
N LEU A 10 6.35 19.60 -48.10
CA LEU A 10 7.75 19.18 -48.03
C LEU A 10 8.58 20.12 -47.13
N ILE A 11 8.35 21.42 -47.20
CA ILE A 11 9.03 22.41 -46.31
C ILE A 11 8.60 22.18 -44.85
N ASN A 12 7.32 22.01 -44.57
CA ASN A 12 6.84 21.71 -43.22
C ASN A 12 7.34 20.38 -42.69
N PHE A 13 7.42 19.35 -43.54
CA PHE A 13 8.03 18.08 -43.17
C PHE A 13 9.54 18.21 -42.90
N ALA A 14 10.26 18.99 -43.73
CA ALA A 14 11.68 19.25 -43.53
C ALA A 14 11.92 20.05 -42.22
N ILE A 15 11.07 21.06 -41.94
CA ILE A 15 11.13 21.83 -40.68
C ILE A 15 10.81 20.91 -39.47
N LEU A 16 9.79 20.08 -39.57
CA LEU A 16 9.42 19.12 -38.50
C LEU A 16 10.55 18.10 -38.26
N ALA A 17 11.11 17.53 -39.32
CA ALA A 17 12.27 16.62 -39.25
C ALA A 17 13.50 17.33 -38.68
N PHE A 18 13.77 18.58 -39.07
CA PHE A 18 14.88 19.38 -38.55
C PHE A 18 14.70 19.69 -37.06
N VAL A 19 13.50 20.07 -36.62
CA VAL A 19 13.19 20.34 -35.21
C VAL A 19 13.32 19.05 -34.39
N LEU A 20 12.78 17.92 -34.87
CA LEU A 20 12.89 16.61 -34.19
C LEU A 20 14.34 16.13 -34.09
N VAL A 21 15.15 16.27 -35.16
CA VAL A 21 16.56 15.90 -35.14
C VAL A 21 17.38 16.85 -34.31
N LYS A 22 17.15 18.17 -34.42
CA LYS A 22 17.95 19.18 -33.73
C LYS A 22 17.66 19.26 -32.22
N PHE A 23 16.40 19.21 -31.84
CA PHE A 23 16.01 19.25 -30.42
C PHE A 23 16.01 17.86 -29.76
N GLY A 24 15.51 16.82 -30.43
CA GLY A 24 15.52 15.48 -29.92
C GLY A 24 16.92 14.92 -29.72
N LYS A 25 17.82 15.12 -30.73
CA LYS A 25 19.22 14.68 -30.62
C LYS A 25 19.98 15.42 -29.50
N LYS A 26 19.77 16.74 -29.37
CA LYS A 26 20.44 17.54 -28.32
C LYS A 26 19.90 17.18 -26.92
N MET A 27 18.62 16.89 -26.81
CA MET A 27 17.96 16.53 -25.54
C MET A 27 18.34 15.12 -25.08
N VAL A 28 18.37 14.16 -26.00
CA VAL A 28 18.82 12.78 -25.74
C VAL A 28 20.32 12.72 -25.41
N VAL A 29 21.15 13.47 -26.14
CA VAL A 29 22.60 13.55 -25.87
C VAL A 29 22.88 14.19 -24.52
N ASN A 30 22.18 15.27 -24.17
CA ASN A 30 22.36 15.92 -22.86
C ASN A 30 21.87 15.04 -21.72
N MET A 31 20.81 14.24 -21.92
CA MET A 31 20.30 13.29 -20.94
C MET A 31 21.25 12.09 -20.76
N ILE A 32 21.80 11.58 -21.84
CA ILE A 32 22.82 10.51 -21.79
C ILE A 32 24.11 11.01 -21.13
N ASN A 33 24.54 12.23 -21.42
CA ASN A 33 25.72 12.82 -20.79
C ASN A 33 25.51 13.13 -19.31
N GLY A 34 24.34 13.62 -18.92
CA GLY A 34 23.98 13.82 -17.51
C GLY A 34 23.97 12.52 -16.71
N ASN A 35 23.38 11.48 -17.28
CA ASN A 35 23.39 10.15 -16.66
C ASN A 35 24.80 9.51 -16.61
N ARG A 36 25.64 9.75 -17.64
CA ARG A 36 27.04 9.30 -17.62
C ARG A 36 27.85 10.00 -16.53
N GLN A 37 27.63 11.30 -16.31
CA GLN A 37 28.28 12.03 -15.23
C GLN A 37 27.89 11.49 -13.86
N GLN A 38 26.59 11.28 -13.62
CA GLN A 38 26.09 10.75 -12.35
C GLN A 38 26.56 9.31 -12.08
N ILE A 39 26.66 8.50 -13.14
CA ILE A 39 27.22 7.12 -13.01
C ILE A 39 28.73 7.17 -12.77
N SER A 40 29.45 8.14 -13.37
CA SER A 40 30.88 8.34 -13.13
C SER A 40 31.13 8.79 -11.70
N ASP A 41 30.38 9.76 -11.22
CA ASP A 41 30.51 10.30 -9.85
C ASP A 41 30.16 9.23 -8.79
N ALA A 42 29.13 8.38 -9.07
CA ALA A 42 28.78 7.25 -8.21
C ALA A 42 29.86 6.13 -8.23
N LEU A 43 30.52 5.94 -9.38
CA LEU A 43 31.62 4.97 -9.54
C LEU A 43 32.89 5.45 -8.83
N ASP A 44 33.15 6.76 -8.90
CA ASP A 44 34.31 7.39 -8.24
C ASP A 44 34.12 7.43 -6.71
N ALA A 45 32.90 7.68 -6.23
CA ALA A 45 32.57 7.56 -4.82
C ALA A 45 32.69 6.09 -4.31
N ALA A 46 32.33 5.11 -5.14
CA ALA A 46 32.51 3.70 -4.81
C ALA A 46 33.99 3.27 -4.83
N LYS A 47 34.82 3.87 -5.70
CA LYS A 47 36.29 3.64 -5.70
C LYS A 47 36.96 4.28 -4.49
N ALA A 48 36.57 5.51 -4.14
CA ALA A 48 37.09 6.19 -2.95
C ALA A 48 36.74 5.45 -1.64
N ALA A 49 35.55 4.78 -1.57
CA ALA A 49 35.20 3.92 -0.47
C ALA A 49 36.03 2.62 -0.45
N GLY A 50 36.43 2.11 -1.63
CA GLY A 50 37.33 0.97 -1.75
C GLY A 50 38.77 1.29 -1.34
N GLU A 51 39.27 2.46 -1.71
CA GLU A 51 40.63 2.95 -1.32
C GLU A 51 40.70 3.23 0.17
N ASN A 52 39.66 3.80 0.79
CA ASN A 52 39.59 3.93 2.24
C ASN A 52 39.54 2.59 2.98
N ALA A 53 38.89 1.58 2.40
CA ALA A 53 38.88 0.23 2.96
C ALA A 53 40.28 -0.44 2.86
N GLN A 54 41.03 -0.16 1.78
CA GLN A 54 42.41 -0.62 1.64
C GLN A 54 43.33 0.08 2.63
N HIS A 55 43.18 1.38 2.84
CA HIS A 55 43.97 2.14 3.82
C HIS A 55 43.67 1.71 5.27
N ILE A 56 42.44 1.32 5.55
CA ILE A 56 42.05 0.73 6.84
C ILE A 56 42.70 -0.66 6.99
N THR A 57 42.81 -1.40 5.89
CA THR A 57 43.45 -2.73 5.92
C THR A 57 44.96 -2.62 6.14
N GLU A 58 45.60 -1.64 5.50
CA GLU A 58 47.04 -1.34 5.72
C GLU A 58 47.31 -0.87 7.15
N THR A 59 46.50 0.02 7.71
CA THR A 59 46.65 0.43 9.12
C THR A 59 46.40 -0.71 10.11
N LEU A 60 45.56 -1.70 9.75
CA LEU A 60 45.36 -2.90 10.58
C LEU A 60 46.54 -3.88 10.49
N GLU A 61 47.22 -3.92 9.35
CA GLU A 61 48.44 -4.72 9.21
C GLU A 61 49.64 -4.10 9.98
N ASP A 62 49.77 -2.77 10.00
CA ASP A 62 50.77 -2.07 10.77
C ASP A 62 50.59 -2.25 12.29
N ILE A 63 49.34 -2.17 12.78
CA ILE A 63 49.01 -2.46 14.20
C ILE A 63 49.29 -3.94 14.54
N ARG A 64 49.16 -4.83 13.56
CA ARG A 64 49.47 -6.25 13.71
C ARG A 64 50.97 -6.50 13.83
N ALA A 65 51.77 -5.73 13.12
CA ALA A 65 53.25 -5.83 13.17
C ALA A 65 53.83 -5.33 14.49
N GLU A 66 53.29 -4.28 15.08
CA GLU A 66 53.70 -3.75 16.39
C GLU A 66 53.23 -4.63 17.56
N GLY A 67 52.04 -5.24 17.49
CA GLY A 67 51.51 -6.15 18.50
C GLY A 67 52.25 -7.49 18.60
N GLN A 68 52.94 -7.88 17.53
CA GLN A 68 53.76 -9.12 17.52
C GLN A 68 55.01 -9.05 18.35
N ALA A 69 55.46 -7.87 18.72
CA ALA A 69 56.72 -7.66 19.46
C ALA A 69 56.60 -7.84 20.98
N GLN A 70 55.38 -7.86 21.55
CA GLN A 70 55.23 -7.69 22.99
C GLN A 70 54.66 -8.86 23.82
N SER A 71 54.10 -9.89 23.28
CA SER A 71 53.74 -11.05 24.12
C SER A 71 53.27 -12.29 23.33
N GLN A 72 54.04 -13.36 23.40
CA GLN A 72 53.74 -14.62 22.69
C GLN A 72 52.61 -15.46 23.32
N GLU A 73 52.27 -15.24 24.55
CA GLU A 73 51.31 -16.10 25.26
C GLU A 73 49.87 -15.51 25.35
N ILE A 74 49.73 -14.22 25.43
CA ILE A 74 48.41 -13.54 25.37
C ILE A 74 47.87 -13.46 23.93
N VAL A 75 48.75 -13.58 22.95
CA VAL A 75 48.48 -13.45 21.53
C VAL A 75 47.68 -14.63 20.95
N SER A 76 47.76 -15.85 21.49
CA SER A 76 47.03 -16.97 20.88
C SER A 76 45.50 -16.87 21.11
N GLN A 77 45.06 -16.53 22.31
CA GLN A 77 43.64 -16.38 22.64
C GLN A 77 43.07 -15.05 22.14
N ALA A 78 43.86 -13.98 22.12
CA ALA A 78 43.44 -12.70 21.56
C ALA A 78 43.36 -12.74 20.02
N ARG A 79 44.23 -13.53 19.36
CA ARG A 79 44.20 -13.72 17.89
C ARG A 79 42.93 -14.40 17.41
N GLU A 80 42.46 -15.41 18.08
CA GLU A 80 41.25 -16.13 17.67
C GLU A 80 39.98 -15.27 17.83
N ARG A 81 39.90 -14.52 18.91
CA ARG A 81 38.78 -13.56 19.14
C ARG A 81 38.85 -12.36 18.20
N SER A 82 40.03 -11.83 17.92
CA SER A 82 40.22 -10.70 17.02
C SER A 82 39.95 -11.07 15.56
N ALA A 83 40.39 -12.24 15.12
CA ALA A 83 40.12 -12.73 13.75
C ALA A 83 38.65 -13.00 13.53
N LYS A 84 37.93 -13.52 14.54
CA LYS A 84 36.47 -13.76 14.47
C LYS A 84 35.68 -12.46 14.45
N SER A 85 36.05 -11.47 15.26
CA SER A 85 35.44 -10.14 15.26
C SER A 85 35.75 -9.36 13.97
N LEU A 86 36.94 -9.51 13.40
CA LEU A 86 37.36 -8.88 12.15
C LEU A 86 36.63 -9.51 10.93
N SER A 87 36.50 -10.83 10.90
CA SER A 87 35.75 -11.51 9.84
C SER A 87 34.26 -11.12 9.89
N GLN A 88 33.67 -11.04 11.07
CA GLN A 88 32.28 -10.60 11.25
C GLN A 88 32.09 -9.12 10.86
N SER A 89 33.03 -8.25 11.25
CA SER A 89 32.93 -6.83 10.86
C SER A 89 33.25 -6.59 9.39
N ALA A 90 34.09 -7.40 8.77
CA ALA A 90 34.35 -7.35 7.32
C ALA A 90 33.15 -7.86 6.52
N GLN A 91 32.52 -8.95 6.95
CA GLN A 91 31.27 -9.44 6.37
C GLN A 91 30.14 -8.40 6.49
N ALA A 92 29.92 -7.84 7.68
CA ALA A 92 28.90 -6.81 7.88
C ALA A 92 29.14 -5.53 7.06
N ARG A 93 30.41 -5.16 6.83
CA ARG A 93 30.77 -4.03 5.95
C ARG A 93 30.58 -4.35 4.48
N GLN A 94 30.87 -5.58 4.09
CA GLN A 94 30.66 -6.03 2.72
C GLN A 94 29.17 -6.13 2.40
N GLU A 95 28.37 -6.67 3.30
CA GLU A 95 26.90 -6.70 3.21
C GLU A 95 26.31 -5.29 3.17
N LEU A 96 26.81 -4.37 4.01
CA LEU A 96 26.37 -2.97 4.02
C LEU A 96 26.78 -2.23 2.74
N ALA A 97 27.97 -2.52 2.20
CA ALA A 97 28.42 -1.94 0.94
C ALA A 97 27.64 -2.50 -0.27
N GLU A 98 27.32 -3.79 -0.27
CA GLU A 98 26.50 -4.41 -1.29
C GLU A 98 25.06 -3.91 -1.23
N SER A 99 24.47 -3.80 -0.03
CA SER A 99 23.16 -3.21 0.20
C SER A 99 23.09 -1.76 -0.31
N ARG A 100 24.06 -0.92 0.06
CA ARG A 100 24.16 0.47 -0.42
C ARG A 100 24.35 0.55 -1.93
N ARG A 101 25.19 -0.31 -2.52
CA ARG A 101 25.33 -0.37 -4.00
C ARG A 101 24.05 -0.78 -4.68
N LYS A 102 23.34 -1.76 -4.14
CA LYS A 102 22.04 -2.20 -4.65
C LYS A 102 21.01 -1.07 -4.59
N GLN A 103 20.96 -0.37 -3.47
CA GLN A 103 20.08 0.76 -3.24
C GLN A 103 20.42 1.95 -4.16
N THR A 104 21.67 2.36 -4.26
CA THR A 104 22.10 3.44 -5.17
C THR A 104 21.83 3.10 -6.64
N ARG A 105 21.99 1.83 -7.02
CA ARG A 105 21.67 1.38 -8.37
C ARG A 105 20.16 1.41 -8.63
N GLN A 106 19.36 1.04 -7.65
CA GLN A 106 17.89 1.14 -7.72
C GLN A 106 17.44 2.60 -7.79
N ASP A 107 18.01 3.48 -6.95
CA ASP A 107 17.70 4.91 -6.94
C ASP A 107 18.12 5.59 -8.27
N ALA A 108 19.27 5.23 -8.82
CA ALA A 108 19.71 5.74 -10.12
C ALA A 108 18.82 5.22 -11.28
N LEU A 109 18.41 3.97 -11.23
CA LEU A 109 17.47 3.41 -12.20
C LEU A 109 16.08 4.04 -12.06
N SER A 110 15.60 4.28 -10.84
CA SER A 110 14.31 4.93 -10.60
C SER A 110 14.33 6.39 -11.10
N LEU A 111 15.41 7.13 -10.83
CA LEU A 111 15.57 8.50 -11.30
C LEU A 111 15.65 8.56 -12.85
N LYS A 112 16.42 7.67 -13.46
CA LYS A 112 16.46 7.54 -14.93
C LYS A 112 15.06 7.29 -15.49
N ARG A 113 14.31 6.38 -14.87
CA ARG A 113 12.95 6.04 -15.29
C ARG A 113 11.97 7.18 -15.09
N GLN A 114 12.11 7.92 -13.97
CA GLN A 114 11.29 9.12 -13.70
C GLN A 114 11.47 10.19 -14.77
N VAL A 115 12.72 10.51 -15.09
CA VAL A 115 13.04 11.52 -16.13
C VAL A 115 12.56 11.06 -17.51
N LEU A 116 12.75 9.78 -17.82
CA LEU A 116 12.24 9.19 -19.07
C LEU A 116 10.70 9.15 -19.11
N GLY A 117 10.05 8.86 -17.98
CA GLY A 117 8.58 8.88 -17.87
C GLY A 117 8.02 10.29 -18.08
N GLN A 118 8.54 11.27 -17.37
CA GLN A 118 8.11 12.68 -17.53
C GLN A 118 8.34 13.21 -18.94
N LEU A 119 9.50 12.94 -19.53
CA LEU A 119 9.79 13.30 -20.92
C LEU A 119 8.88 12.58 -21.92
N ARG A 120 8.50 11.34 -21.61
CA ARG A 120 7.62 10.55 -22.44
C ARG A 120 6.18 11.06 -22.38
N ASP A 121 5.67 11.39 -21.17
CA ASP A 121 4.33 11.93 -20.99
C ASP A 121 4.18 13.30 -21.68
N GLU A 122 5.13 14.22 -21.45
CA GLU A 122 5.20 15.51 -22.14
C GLU A 122 5.33 15.36 -23.67
N LYS A 123 6.19 14.45 -24.11
CA LYS A 123 6.39 14.20 -25.54
C LYS A 123 5.26 13.41 -26.18
N ALA A 124 4.58 12.53 -25.45
CA ALA A 124 3.43 11.79 -25.95
C ALA A 124 2.25 12.73 -26.26
N GLU A 125 1.97 13.70 -25.41
CA GLU A 125 0.94 14.71 -25.67
C GLU A 125 1.30 15.59 -26.88
N ASP A 126 2.55 16.09 -26.95
CA ASP A 126 3.04 16.86 -28.08
C ASP A 126 2.94 16.06 -29.40
N ILE A 127 3.39 14.80 -29.39
CA ILE A 127 3.38 13.91 -30.56
C ILE A 127 1.95 13.57 -30.97
N LEU A 128 1.06 13.32 -30.00
CA LEU A 128 -0.37 13.08 -30.30
C LEU A 128 -1.05 14.28 -30.92
N SER A 129 -0.73 15.48 -30.41
CA SER A 129 -1.23 16.75 -30.97
C SER A 129 -0.70 16.99 -32.37
N GLU A 130 0.61 16.83 -32.59
CA GLU A 130 1.23 16.97 -33.92
C GLU A 130 0.76 15.89 -34.90
N ALA A 131 0.60 14.63 -34.43
CA ALA A 131 0.01 13.56 -35.24
C ALA A 131 -1.43 13.88 -35.63
N GLY A 132 -2.23 14.46 -34.73
CA GLY A 132 -3.57 14.95 -35.03
C GLY A 132 -3.58 16.01 -36.14
N GLU A 133 -2.67 16.96 -36.09
CA GLU A 133 -2.54 18.00 -37.13
C GLU A 133 -2.04 17.42 -38.47
N LEU A 134 -1.06 16.51 -38.43
CA LEU A 134 -0.56 15.82 -39.64
C LEU A 134 -1.67 14.99 -40.30
N LEU A 135 -2.50 14.32 -39.53
CA LEU A 135 -3.63 13.52 -40.04
C LEU A 135 -4.73 14.35 -40.68
N LYS A 136 -4.82 15.65 -40.37
CA LYS A 136 -5.67 16.62 -41.08
C LYS A 136 -5.08 17.01 -42.44
N GLY A 137 -3.80 16.77 -42.70
CA GLY A 137 -3.07 17.13 -43.92
C GLY A 137 -3.55 16.41 -45.18
N ALA A 138 -3.15 16.93 -46.34
CA ALA A 138 -3.54 16.43 -47.67
C ALA A 138 -3.01 15.01 -47.96
N ASP A 139 -1.89 14.63 -47.38
CA ASP A 139 -1.25 13.33 -47.60
C ASP A 139 -2.10 12.15 -47.04
N TYR A 140 -2.91 12.40 -46.03
CA TYR A 140 -3.81 11.42 -45.42
C TYR A 140 -5.26 11.52 -45.94
N ALA A 141 -5.57 12.40 -46.89
CA ALA A 141 -6.91 12.57 -47.42
C ALA A 141 -7.47 11.27 -48.05
N GLN A 142 -6.62 10.48 -48.70
CA GLN A 142 -7.03 9.22 -49.29
C GLN A 142 -7.32 8.14 -48.24
N ALA A 143 -6.57 8.10 -47.17
CA ALA A 143 -6.82 7.22 -46.03
C ALA A 143 -8.12 7.60 -45.30
N ARG A 144 -8.38 8.90 -45.05
CA ARG A 144 -9.61 9.40 -44.45
C ARG A 144 -10.84 9.03 -45.29
N LYS A 145 -10.77 9.16 -46.65
CA LYS A 145 -11.85 8.78 -47.54
C LYS A 145 -12.18 7.28 -47.55
N ALA A 146 -11.22 6.41 -47.20
CA ALA A 146 -11.41 4.96 -47.11
C ALA A 146 -12.04 4.51 -45.76
N MET A 147 -11.93 5.33 -44.72
CA MET A 147 -12.39 4.99 -43.36
C MET A 147 -13.89 4.73 -43.25
N PRO A 148 -14.78 5.53 -43.84
CA PRO A 148 -16.23 5.29 -43.77
C PRO A 148 -16.66 3.93 -44.31
N ALA A 149 -16.08 3.48 -45.42
CA ALA A 149 -16.34 2.18 -45.98
C ALA A 149 -15.87 1.02 -45.11
N ARG A 150 -14.68 1.18 -44.50
CA ARG A 150 -14.13 0.21 -43.50
C ARG A 150 -15.00 0.17 -42.25
N PHE A 151 -15.43 1.33 -41.77
CA PHE A 151 -16.31 1.43 -40.62
C PHE A 151 -17.64 0.71 -40.86
N LEU A 152 -18.27 0.89 -42.02
CA LEU A 152 -19.50 0.21 -42.38
C LEU A 152 -19.34 -1.31 -42.38
N LYS A 153 -18.24 -1.83 -42.97
CA LYS A 153 -17.95 -3.25 -42.97
C LYS A 153 -17.77 -3.81 -41.54
N ALA A 154 -17.02 -3.12 -40.69
CA ALA A 154 -16.82 -3.52 -39.30
C ALA A 154 -18.12 -3.45 -38.50
N LEU A 155 -18.99 -2.48 -38.79
CA LEU A 155 -20.34 -2.36 -38.20
C LEU A 155 -21.24 -3.53 -38.58
N GLU A 156 -21.17 -4.03 -39.82
CA GLU A 156 -21.93 -5.22 -40.25
C GLU A 156 -21.61 -6.45 -39.39
N GLU A 157 -20.34 -6.62 -39.05
CA GLU A 157 -19.85 -7.76 -38.26
C GLU A 157 -20.14 -7.59 -36.75
N LYS A 158 -19.96 -6.39 -36.22
CA LYS A 158 -19.97 -6.12 -34.76
C LYS A 158 -21.26 -5.51 -34.22
N LEU A 159 -22.14 -4.95 -35.07
CA LEU A 159 -23.35 -4.29 -34.57
C LEU A 159 -24.25 -5.32 -33.88
N ALA A 160 -24.38 -5.18 -32.58
CA ALA A 160 -25.27 -5.98 -31.75
C ALA A 160 -26.13 -5.05 -30.87
N LEU A 161 -27.39 -5.38 -30.70
CA LEU A 161 -28.25 -4.71 -29.74
C LEU A 161 -27.98 -5.23 -28.33
N THR A 162 -27.86 -4.33 -27.39
CA THR A 162 -27.79 -4.68 -25.97
C THR A 162 -29.12 -5.22 -25.47
N ASP A 163 -29.15 -5.90 -24.33
CA ASP A 163 -30.41 -6.36 -23.75
C ASP A 163 -31.30 -5.19 -23.32
N SER A 164 -30.72 -4.04 -23.00
CA SER A 164 -31.43 -2.78 -22.76
C SER A 164 -32.12 -2.24 -24.02
N ASP A 165 -31.41 -2.22 -25.17
CA ASP A 165 -31.99 -1.79 -26.44
C ASP A 165 -33.16 -2.68 -26.84
N ARG A 166 -33.01 -3.99 -26.65
CA ARG A 166 -34.08 -4.97 -26.90
C ARG A 166 -35.26 -4.77 -25.96
N ALA A 167 -35.03 -4.42 -24.71
CA ALA A 167 -36.10 -4.13 -23.74
C ALA A 167 -36.86 -2.86 -24.12
N ARG A 168 -36.16 -1.77 -24.47
CA ARG A 168 -36.77 -0.50 -24.95
C ARG A 168 -37.67 -0.75 -26.17
N LEU A 169 -37.16 -1.51 -27.14
CA LEU A 169 -37.93 -1.88 -28.32
C LEU A 169 -39.20 -2.70 -27.99
N ARG A 170 -39.12 -3.64 -27.03
CA ARG A 170 -40.29 -4.42 -26.57
C ARG A 170 -41.33 -3.58 -25.87
N TRP A 171 -40.96 -2.49 -25.24
CA TRP A 171 -41.87 -1.58 -24.53
C TRP A 171 -42.40 -0.46 -25.44
N GLY A 172 -42.03 -0.47 -26.73
CA GLY A 172 -42.47 0.53 -27.69
C GLY A 172 -41.75 1.88 -27.58
N GLU A 173 -40.64 1.92 -26.83
CA GLU A 173 -39.76 3.08 -26.83
C GLU A 173 -38.92 3.07 -28.11
N GLY A 174 -38.86 4.20 -28.83
CA GLY A 174 -38.05 4.33 -30.04
C GLY A 174 -36.56 4.25 -29.72
N LEU A 175 -35.79 3.56 -30.54
CA LEU A 175 -34.33 3.54 -30.45
C LEU A 175 -33.77 4.72 -31.26
N LYS A 176 -32.92 5.53 -30.62
CA LYS A 176 -32.26 6.66 -31.26
C LYS A 176 -30.86 6.26 -31.74
N ALA A 177 -30.53 6.58 -32.98
CA ALA A 177 -29.21 6.38 -33.56
C ALA A 177 -28.66 7.71 -34.09
N THR A 178 -27.47 8.09 -33.65
CA THR A 178 -26.79 9.30 -34.11
C THR A 178 -25.51 8.93 -34.82
N LEU A 179 -25.39 9.25 -36.08
CA LEU A 179 -24.17 9.08 -36.87
C LEU A 179 -23.42 10.40 -36.94
N THR A 180 -22.20 10.44 -36.42
CA THR A 180 -21.35 11.63 -36.41
C THR A 180 -20.16 11.43 -37.32
N GLY A 181 -19.89 12.38 -38.17
CA GLY A 181 -18.71 12.40 -39.05
C GLY A 181 -17.83 13.60 -38.81
N ALA A 182 -16.54 13.51 -39.15
CA ALA A 182 -15.64 14.65 -39.13
C ALA A 182 -15.92 15.69 -40.21
N GLU A 183 -16.49 15.25 -41.31
CA GLU A 183 -16.92 16.04 -42.46
C GLU A 183 -18.39 15.75 -42.74
N GLU A 184 -19.01 16.49 -43.65
CA GLU A 184 -20.39 16.24 -44.05
C GLU A 184 -20.55 14.82 -44.58
N ILE A 185 -21.51 14.08 -44.01
CA ILE A 185 -21.66 12.66 -44.26
C ILE A 185 -22.44 12.48 -45.59
N ASP A 186 -21.88 11.64 -46.48
CA ASP A 186 -22.55 11.29 -47.74
C ASP A 186 -23.95 10.68 -47.44
N PRO A 187 -25.01 11.24 -48.03
CA PRO A 187 -26.39 10.73 -47.84
C PRO A 187 -26.57 9.24 -48.19
N GLU A 188 -25.82 8.72 -49.16
CA GLU A 188 -25.85 7.32 -49.52
C GLU A 188 -25.28 6.43 -48.43
N LEU A 189 -24.15 6.83 -47.85
CA LEU A 189 -23.50 6.15 -46.72
C LEU A 189 -24.40 6.22 -45.46
N ALA A 190 -24.99 7.39 -45.15
CA ALA A 190 -25.91 7.52 -44.04
C ALA A 190 -27.13 6.59 -44.21
N GLY A 191 -27.63 6.45 -45.43
CA GLY A 191 -28.71 5.52 -45.76
C GLY A 191 -28.32 4.05 -45.57
N GLN A 192 -27.08 3.67 -45.93
CA GLN A 192 -26.58 2.31 -45.72
C GLN A 192 -26.43 1.98 -44.23
N VAL A 193 -25.88 2.90 -43.42
CA VAL A 193 -25.77 2.73 -41.95
C VAL A 193 -27.13 2.62 -41.33
N ARG A 194 -28.07 3.50 -41.70
CA ARG A 194 -29.44 3.45 -41.24
C ARG A 194 -30.12 2.11 -41.54
N ALA A 195 -30.05 1.65 -42.78
CA ALA A 195 -30.61 0.36 -43.19
C ALA A 195 -30.01 -0.83 -42.45
N LEU A 196 -28.69 -0.75 -42.11
CA LEU A 196 -28.02 -1.76 -41.30
C LEU A 196 -28.58 -1.77 -39.88
N VAL A 197 -28.69 -0.62 -39.25
CA VAL A 197 -29.22 -0.47 -37.88
C VAL A 197 -30.67 -0.94 -37.80
N GLU A 198 -31.52 -0.52 -38.72
CA GLU A 198 -32.94 -0.93 -38.79
C GLU A 198 -33.08 -2.44 -39.04
N ARG A 199 -32.24 -3.04 -39.89
CA ARG A 199 -32.22 -4.49 -40.11
C ARG A 199 -31.87 -5.26 -38.84
N LYS A 200 -30.92 -4.76 -38.05
CA LYS A 200 -30.51 -5.39 -36.76
C LYS A 200 -31.55 -5.13 -35.67
N ALA A 201 -32.18 -3.96 -35.64
CA ALA A 201 -33.21 -3.60 -34.68
C ALA A 201 -34.57 -4.27 -34.97
N GLY A 202 -34.83 -4.66 -36.22
CA GLY A 202 -36.12 -5.22 -36.64
C GLY A 202 -37.25 -4.21 -36.69
N THR A 203 -36.98 -2.91 -36.54
CA THR A 203 -37.94 -1.81 -36.56
C THR A 203 -37.28 -0.52 -37.05
N SER A 204 -38.11 0.49 -37.39
CA SER A 204 -37.58 1.82 -37.72
C SER A 204 -36.91 2.48 -36.52
N VAL A 205 -35.79 3.19 -36.77
CA VAL A 205 -34.96 3.84 -35.77
C VAL A 205 -34.98 5.35 -36.04
N ASP A 206 -35.04 6.16 -34.97
CA ASP A 206 -34.85 7.60 -35.05
C ASP A 206 -33.39 7.90 -35.38
N PHE A 207 -33.08 8.26 -36.63
CA PHE A 207 -31.73 8.39 -37.16
C PHE A 207 -31.37 9.83 -37.43
N GLU A 208 -30.35 10.32 -36.75
CA GLU A 208 -29.85 11.69 -36.87
C GLU A 208 -28.39 11.67 -37.37
N THR A 209 -28.01 12.61 -38.22
CA THR A 209 -26.63 12.82 -38.66
C THR A 209 -26.08 14.12 -38.08
N ARG A 210 -24.83 14.09 -37.62
CA ARG A 210 -24.11 15.26 -37.09
C ARG A 210 -22.70 15.36 -37.66
N THR A 211 -22.16 16.56 -37.66
CA THR A 211 -20.79 16.81 -38.07
C THR A 211 -20.01 17.37 -36.85
N GLU A 212 -18.85 16.81 -36.60
CA GLU A 212 -17.98 17.16 -35.46
C GLU A 212 -16.52 17.09 -35.88
N GLU A 213 -15.89 18.23 -36.08
CA GLU A 213 -14.50 18.33 -36.56
C GLU A 213 -13.45 17.68 -35.58
N SER A 214 -13.80 17.57 -34.33
CA SER A 214 -12.94 16.97 -33.28
C SER A 214 -12.61 15.48 -33.56
N LEU A 215 -13.38 14.80 -34.41
CA LEU A 215 -13.13 13.40 -34.81
C LEU A 215 -11.91 13.26 -35.74
N ILE A 216 -11.42 14.35 -36.34
CA ILE A 216 -10.28 14.43 -37.28
C ILE A 216 -10.56 13.66 -38.60
N GLY A 217 -11.25 12.53 -38.53
CA GLY A 217 -11.62 11.67 -39.66
C GLY A 217 -12.37 10.45 -39.19
N GLY A 218 -13.04 9.76 -40.11
CA GLY A 218 -13.83 8.56 -39.80
C GLY A 218 -15.25 8.88 -39.32
N LEU A 219 -15.91 7.87 -38.74
CA LEU A 219 -17.32 7.93 -38.30
C LEU A 219 -17.47 7.37 -36.90
N ARG A 220 -18.41 7.94 -36.15
CA ARG A 220 -18.88 7.45 -34.86
C ARG A 220 -20.39 7.22 -34.91
N LEU A 221 -20.84 6.02 -34.60
CA LEU A 221 -22.26 5.70 -34.46
C LEU A 221 -22.62 5.51 -32.99
N GLN A 222 -23.50 6.30 -32.46
CA GLN A 222 -24.12 6.10 -31.17
C GLN A 222 -25.49 5.46 -31.37
N LEU A 223 -25.73 4.30 -30.79
CA LEU A 223 -26.98 3.58 -30.80
C LEU A 223 -27.44 3.35 -29.35
N GLY A 224 -28.44 4.11 -28.91
CA GLY A 224 -28.79 4.13 -27.49
C GLY A 224 -27.60 4.56 -26.62
N ASP A 225 -27.20 3.68 -25.72
CA ASP A 225 -26.06 3.90 -24.82
C ASP A 225 -24.74 3.34 -25.38
N THR A 226 -24.76 2.65 -26.51
CA THR A 226 -23.59 2.02 -27.12
C THR A 226 -22.99 2.91 -28.20
N VAL A 227 -21.70 3.12 -28.17
CA VAL A 227 -20.95 3.89 -29.16
C VAL A 227 -20.01 2.96 -29.91
N TYR A 228 -20.10 3.01 -31.23
CA TYR A 228 -19.16 2.40 -32.17
C TYR A 228 -18.31 3.53 -32.74
N ASP A 229 -17.04 3.60 -32.35
CA ASP A 229 -16.14 4.69 -32.70
C ASP A 229 -15.02 4.20 -33.63
N GLY A 230 -15.07 4.62 -34.88
CA GLY A 230 -14.06 4.41 -35.89
C GLY A 230 -13.36 5.72 -36.29
N SER A 231 -13.36 6.72 -35.43
CA SER A 231 -12.69 8.00 -35.67
C SER A 231 -11.18 7.92 -35.47
N LEU A 232 -10.46 8.82 -36.12
CA LEU A 232 -9.02 8.98 -35.91
C LEU A 232 -8.70 9.49 -34.51
N SER A 233 -9.53 10.37 -33.97
CA SER A 233 -9.41 10.86 -32.60
C SER A 233 -9.42 9.69 -31.57
N TYR A 234 -10.32 8.75 -31.73
CA TYR A 234 -10.37 7.54 -30.89
C TYR A 234 -9.12 6.67 -31.05
N MET A 235 -8.65 6.47 -32.30
CA MET A 235 -7.43 5.69 -32.54
C MET A 235 -6.19 6.34 -31.92
N LEU A 236 -6.07 7.65 -32.02
CA LEU A 236 -4.98 8.41 -31.38
C LEU A 236 -5.04 8.31 -29.85
N SER A 237 -6.19 8.51 -29.26
CA SER A 237 -6.39 8.35 -27.81
C SER A 237 -6.00 6.96 -27.31
N ARG A 238 -6.34 5.93 -28.07
CA ARG A 238 -6.00 4.55 -27.76
C ARG A 238 -4.50 4.27 -27.90
N LEU A 239 -3.87 4.82 -28.92
CA LEU A 239 -2.40 4.72 -29.10
C LEU A 239 -1.66 5.45 -27.95
N GLY A 240 -2.17 6.58 -27.49
CA GLY A 240 -1.64 7.26 -26.31
C GLY A 240 -1.66 6.38 -25.06
N GLN A 241 -2.79 5.74 -24.79
CA GLN A 241 -2.92 4.81 -23.67
C GLN A 241 -2.02 3.57 -23.79
N GLU A 242 -1.82 3.05 -25.01
CA GLU A 242 -0.87 1.94 -25.27
C GLU A 242 0.59 2.37 -25.01
N LEU A 243 0.93 3.62 -25.33
CA LEU A 243 2.25 4.20 -25.06
C LEU A 243 2.53 4.38 -23.57
N GLU A 244 1.53 4.83 -22.80
CA GLU A 244 1.65 4.95 -21.35
C GLU A 244 1.92 3.60 -20.66
N SER A 245 1.47 2.50 -21.26
CA SER A 245 1.55 1.14 -20.71
C SER A 245 2.77 0.34 -21.13
N GLN A 246 3.56 0.76 -22.14
CA GLN A 246 4.72 0.00 -22.64
C GLN A 246 6.02 0.34 -21.93
N GLU A 247 6.73 -0.72 -21.49
CA GLU A 247 8.13 -0.63 -21.05
C GLU A 247 9.06 -0.34 -22.24
N ASP A 248 9.96 0.59 -22.01
CA ASP A 248 11.24 0.90 -22.71
C ASP A 248 11.57 0.08 -23.98
N THR A 249 10.92 0.37 -25.06
CA THR A 249 11.46 0.05 -26.39
C THR A 249 12.24 1.30 -26.84
N GLY A 250 13.56 1.18 -26.95
CA GLY A 250 14.44 2.25 -27.45
C GLY A 250 14.19 2.59 -28.93
N GLU A 251 12.99 2.34 -29.44
CA GLU A 251 12.54 2.66 -30.78
C GLU A 251 12.10 4.13 -30.83
N ASP A 252 12.39 4.78 -31.94
CA ASP A 252 11.97 6.14 -32.20
C ASP A 252 10.43 6.19 -32.19
N LEU A 253 9.85 6.94 -31.22
CA LEU A 253 8.40 7.06 -31.04
C LEU A 253 7.67 7.43 -32.33
N ALA A 254 8.30 8.23 -33.20
CA ALA A 254 7.73 8.61 -34.51
C ALA A 254 7.61 7.42 -35.46
N VAL A 255 8.58 6.50 -35.47
CA VAL A 255 8.54 5.27 -36.28
C VAL A 255 7.47 4.32 -35.75
N TYR A 256 7.39 4.15 -34.42
CA TYR A 256 6.35 3.37 -33.78
C TYR A 256 4.93 3.88 -34.14
N PHE A 257 4.73 5.21 -34.12
CA PHE A 257 3.47 5.82 -34.53
C PHE A 257 3.15 5.57 -36.00
N GLN A 258 4.14 5.74 -36.89
CA GLN A 258 3.93 5.50 -38.32
C GLN A 258 3.57 4.03 -38.61
N GLU A 259 4.25 3.08 -37.99
CA GLU A 259 3.96 1.65 -38.15
C GLU A 259 2.58 1.28 -37.59
N LYS A 260 2.21 1.83 -36.43
CA LYS A 260 0.91 1.60 -35.82
C LYS A 260 -0.26 2.27 -36.55
N LEU A 261 -0.05 3.44 -37.08
CA LEU A 261 -1.02 4.12 -37.96
C LEU A 261 -1.16 3.42 -39.31
N ALA A 262 -0.07 2.91 -39.89
CA ALA A 262 -0.10 2.13 -41.12
C ALA A 262 -0.77 0.76 -40.91
N ALA A 263 -0.59 0.18 -39.73
CA ALA A 263 -1.26 -1.05 -39.30
C ALA A 263 -2.71 -0.83 -38.83
N ALA A 264 -3.27 0.37 -39.01
CA ALA A 264 -4.62 0.75 -38.57
C ALA A 264 -5.77 0.09 -39.36
N ASP A 265 -5.60 -1.17 -39.69
CA ASP A 265 -6.68 -2.13 -40.03
C ASP A 265 -7.43 -2.54 -38.74
N ARG A 266 -7.47 -1.62 -37.73
CA ARG A 266 -8.05 -1.90 -36.42
C ARG A 266 -9.55 -1.68 -36.45
N GLU A 267 -10.21 -2.62 -35.83
CA GLU A 267 -11.64 -2.65 -35.61
C GLU A 267 -12.11 -1.41 -34.82
N PRO A 268 -13.25 -0.81 -35.17
CA PRO A 268 -13.82 0.28 -34.41
C PRO A 268 -14.03 -0.12 -32.96
N GLY A 269 -13.77 0.81 -32.05
CA GLY A 269 -14.03 0.60 -30.63
C GLY A 269 -15.53 0.49 -30.38
N CYS A 270 -15.92 -0.46 -29.54
CA CYS A 270 -17.29 -0.59 -29.06
C CYS A 270 -17.27 -0.40 -27.54
N PHE A 271 -17.93 0.65 -27.06
CA PHE A 271 -18.03 0.95 -25.64
C PHE A 271 -19.36 1.63 -25.33
N GLN A 272 -19.79 1.51 -24.07
CA GLN A 272 -20.97 2.21 -23.59
C GLN A 272 -20.59 3.56 -22.99
N THR A 273 -21.42 4.55 -23.28
CA THR A 273 -21.32 5.90 -22.74
C THR A 273 -22.57 6.28 -21.99
N GLY A 274 -22.40 7.08 -20.96
CA GLY A 274 -23.48 7.76 -20.26
C GLY A 274 -23.25 9.27 -20.26
N VAL A 275 -24.19 9.98 -19.71
CA VAL A 275 -24.17 11.44 -19.58
C VAL A 275 -24.35 11.81 -18.12
N VAL A 276 -23.54 12.72 -17.63
CA VAL A 276 -23.65 13.28 -16.27
C VAL A 276 -24.96 14.06 -16.15
N LEU A 277 -25.84 13.63 -15.26
CA LEU A 277 -27.09 14.31 -14.95
C LEU A 277 -26.94 15.36 -13.87
N SER A 278 -26.17 15.03 -12.84
CA SER A 278 -25.90 15.94 -11.72
C SER A 278 -24.58 15.59 -11.06
N LEU A 279 -23.94 16.62 -10.50
CA LEU A 279 -22.67 16.52 -9.80
C LEU A 279 -22.80 17.26 -8.48
N ALA A 280 -22.54 16.57 -7.35
CA ALA A 280 -22.51 17.17 -6.03
C ALA A 280 -21.55 16.40 -5.11
N ASP A 281 -20.70 17.12 -4.40
CA ASP A 281 -19.82 16.62 -3.33
C ASP A 281 -19.03 15.34 -3.68
N GLY A 282 -18.51 15.27 -4.91
CA GLY A 282 -17.74 14.12 -5.40
C GLY A 282 -18.57 12.89 -5.79
N ILE A 283 -19.90 13.02 -5.84
CA ILE A 283 -20.81 12.02 -6.40
C ILE A 283 -21.40 12.53 -7.71
N CYS A 284 -21.43 11.66 -8.68
CA CYS A 284 -21.95 11.91 -10.00
C CYS A 284 -23.12 10.96 -10.28
N ARG A 285 -24.29 11.50 -10.69
CA ARG A 285 -25.40 10.72 -11.22
C ARG A 285 -25.34 10.73 -12.73
N ILE A 286 -25.44 9.56 -13.33
CA ILE A 286 -25.21 9.33 -14.76
C ILE A 286 -26.43 8.65 -15.34
N ALA A 287 -26.90 9.14 -16.49
CA ALA A 287 -27.89 8.44 -17.30
C ALA A 287 -27.19 7.57 -18.35
N GLY A 288 -27.80 6.48 -18.73
CA GLY A 288 -27.21 5.48 -19.62
C GLY A 288 -26.38 4.44 -18.85
N LEU A 289 -25.41 3.80 -19.52
CA LEU A 289 -24.57 2.74 -18.95
C LEU A 289 -25.36 1.53 -18.45
N SER A 290 -26.29 1.05 -19.26
CA SER A 290 -27.27 0.02 -18.88
C SER A 290 -26.68 -1.32 -18.43
N ASP A 291 -25.47 -1.68 -18.89
CA ASP A 291 -24.80 -2.95 -18.55
C ASP A 291 -23.66 -2.78 -17.55
N VAL A 292 -23.59 -1.63 -16.87
CA VAL A 292 -22.52 -1.32 -15.90
C VAL A 292 -22.60 -2.25 -14.67
N MET A 293 -21.45 -2.59 -14.13
CA MET A 293 -21.33 -3.42 -12.92
C MET A 293 -21.08 -2.55 -11.68
N ALA A 294 -21.57 -3.01 -10.53
CA ALA A 294 -21.19 -2.39 -9.25
C ALA A 294 -19.68 -2.52 -9.03
N GLY A 295 -19.02 -1.44 -8.59
CA GLY A 295 -17.57 -1.38 -8.45
C GLY A 295 -16.80 -1.21 -9.77
N GLU A 296 -17.49 -1.07 -10.91
CA GLU A 296 -16.84 -0.82 -12.18
C GLU A 296 -16.20 0.57 -12.21
N MET A 297 -15.03 0.66 -12.81
CA MET A 297 -14.33 1.92 -13.03
C MET A 297 -14.90 2.62 -14.27
N LEU A 298 -15.25 3.88 -14.09
CA LEU A 298 -15.69 4.77 -15.15
C LEU A 298 -14.59 5.77 -15.49
N GLN A 299 -14.54 6.17 -16.75
CA GLN A 299 -13.65 7.21 -17.24
C GLN A 299 -14.48 8.40 -17.69
N PHE A 300 -14.22 9.57 -17.11
CA PHE A 300 -14.83 10.85 -17.45
C PHE A 300 -13.93 11.62 -18.41
N GLU A 301 -14.50 12.67 -19.00
CA GLU A 301 -13.74 13.64 -19.78
C GLU A 301 -12.58 14.22 -18.92
N GLY A 302 -11.46 14.58 -19.54
CA GLY A 302 -10.27 15.04 -18.82
C GLY A 302 -9.49 13.95 -18.08
N GLY A 303 -9.83 12.65 -18.28
CA GLY A 303 -9.10 11.52 -17.66
C GLY A 303 -9.46 11.24 -16.21
N LEU A 304 -10.42 11.97 -15.62
CA LEU A 304 -10.91 11.71 -14.27
C LEU A 304 -11.53 10.31 -14.20
N ARG A 305 -11.22 9.59 -13.12
CA ARG A 305 -11.77 8.25 -12.85
C ARG A 305 -12.87 8.32 -11.81
N GLY A 306 -13.85 7.45 -11.92
CA GLY A 306 -14.88 7.24 -10.92
C GLY A 306 -15.18 5.76 -10.73
N MET A 307 -15.83 5.43 -9.64
CA MET A 307 -16.25 4.06 -9.31
C MET A 307 -17.76 4.02 -9.12
N VAL A 308 -18.40 3.05 -9.75
CA VAL A 308 -19.84 2.82 -9.61
C VAL A 308 -20.17 2.32 -8.21
N MET A 309 -21.06 3.03 -7.52
CA MET A 309 -21.48 2.69 -6.15
C MET A 309 -22.92 2.21 -6.06
N ASP A 310 -23.78 2.71 -6.93
CA ASP A 310 -25.20 2.37 -6.93
C ASP A 310 -25.77 2.33 -8.35
N ILE A 311 -26.65 1.37 -8.59
CA ILE A 311 -27.27 1.15 -9.89
C ILE A 311 -28.78 1.15 -9.69
N GLU A 312 -29.44 2.16 -10.22
CA GLU A 312 -30.89 2.29 -10.25
C GLU A 312 -31.42 1.92 -11.65
N LYS A 313 -32.72 1.89 -11.80
CA LYS A 313 -33.35 1.50 -13.07
C LYS A 313 -32.89 2.34 -14.28
N ASN A 314 -32.75 3.65 -14.10
CA ASN A 314 -32.44 4.59 -15.18
C ASN A 314 -31.18 5.43 -14.92
N THR A 315 -30.58 5.32 -13.76
CA THR A 315 -29.44 6.13 -13.34
C THR A 315 -28.39 5.27 -12.65
N VAL A 316 -27.15 5.68 -12.79
CA VAL A 316 -25.99 5.09 -12.12
C VAL A 316 -25.37 6.17 -11.26
N SER A 317 -25.11 5.87 -10.01
CA SER A 317 -24.39 6.77 -9.11
C SER A 317 -22.94 6.31 -8.99
N ALA A 318 -22.01 7.21 -9.30
CA ALA A 318 -20.58 6.95 -9.21
C ALA A 318 -19.91 7.97 -8.27
N VAL A 319 -18.89 7.52 -7.54
CA VAL A 319 -18.01 8.39 -6.75
C VAL A 319 -16.80 8.76 -7.58
N LEU A 320 -16.35 10.00 -7.49
CA LEU A 320 -15.24 10.54 -8.26
C LEU A 320 -13.93 10.38 -7.48
N LEU A 321 -12.89 9.93 -8.15
CA LEU A 321 -11.58 9.57 -7.56
C LEU A 321 -10.51 10.59 -7.93
N GLY A 322 -10.75 11.86 -7.60
CA GLY A 322 -9.85 12.97 -7.88
C GLY A 322 -10.54 14.33 -7.82
N SER A 323 -9.84 15.38 -8.27
CA SER A 323 -10.47 16.70 -8.45
C SER A 323 -11.48 16.67 -9.59
N TYR A 324 -12.64 17.23 -9.35
CA TYR A 324 -13.76 17.25 -10.29
C TYR A 324 -14.20 18.68 -10.67
N GLU A 325 -13.30 19.65 -10.46
CA GLU A 325 -13.60 21.07 -10.72
C GLU A 325 -13.92 21.37 -12.19
N GLU A 326 -13.35 20.58 -13.10
CA GLU A 326 -13.56 20.71 -14.56
C GLU A 326 -14.77 19.91 -15.07
N LEU A 327 -15.30 19.00 -14.26
CA LEU A 327 -16.44 18.18 -14.67
C LEU A 327 -17.75 18.97 -14.56
N HIS A 328 -18.60 18.89 -15.59
CA HIS A 328 -19.87 19.60 -15.65
C HIS A 328 -21.04 18.68 -16.00
N GLU A 329 -22.24 19.12 -15.74
CA GLU A 329 -23.46 18.41 -16.16
C GLU A 329 -23.53 18.37 -17.71
N GLY A 330 -23.90 17.22 -18.26
CA GLY A 330 -23.89 16.97 -19.70
C GLY A 330 -22.56 16.35 -20.20
N ALA A 331 -21.50 16.29 -19.38
CA ALA A 331 -20.25 15.65 -19.75
C ALA A 331 -20.44 14.16 -20.05
N GLN A 332 -19.64 13.62 -20.97
CA GLN A 332 -19.69 12.21 -21.33
C GLN A 332 -18.89 11.36 -20.36
N VAL A 333 -19.42 10.19 -20.07
CA VAL A 333 -18.79 9.18 -19.20
C VAL A 333 -18.70 7.88 -19.96
N ARG A 334 -17.54 7.26 -19.94
CA ARG A 334 -17.28 5.98 -20.59
C ARG A 334 -17.09 4.88 -19.56
N ARG A 335 -17.74 3.74 -19.78
CA ARG A 335 -17.46 2.55 -18.99
C ARG A 335 -16.15 1.89 -19.44
N THR A 336 -15.43 1.31 -18.49
CA THR A 336 -14.17 0.59 -18.79
C THR A 336 -14.38 -0.92 -18.93
N GLY A 337 -15.51 -1.47 -18.48
CA GLY A 337 -15.75 -2.91 -18.39
C GLY A 337 -14.90 -3.64 -17.36
N LYS A 338 -14.15 -2.90 -16.52
CA LYS A 338 -13.28 -3.46 -15.49
C LYS A 338 -13.68 -2.91 -14.13
N VAL A 339 -13.67 -3.76 -13.11
CA VAL A 339 -13.78 -3.31 -11.73
C VAL A 339 -12.56 -2.49 -11.35
N MET A 340 -12.68 -1.70 -10.29
CA MET A 340 -11.58 -0.89 -9.80
C MET A 340 -10.37 -1.76 -9.41
N GLU A 341 -9.22 -1.51 -10.05
CA GLU A 341 -7.96 -2.21 -9.83
C GLU A 341 -6.88 -1.24 -9.37
N VAL A 342 -5.93 -1.76 -8.59
CA VAL A 342 -4.75 -1.02 -8.12
C VAL A 342 -3.47 -1.77 -8.48
N PRO A 343 -2.36 -1.05 -8.69
CA PRO A 343 -1.06 -1.66 -8.93
C PRO A 343 -0.61 -2.45 -7.70
N VAL A 344 -0.03 -3.63 -7.94
CA VAL A 344 0.51 -4.51 -6.91
C VAL A 344 1.88 -5.02 -7.36
N GLY A 345 2.74 -5.36 -6.41
CA GLY A 345 4.08 -5.88 -6.72
C GLY A 345 5.10 -5.57 -5.62
N GLU A 346 6.28 -6.17 -5.73
CA GLU A 346 7.39 -5.90 -4.82
C GLU A 346 7.99 -4.50 -5.03
N GLU A 347 7.76 -3.90 -6.18
CA GLU A 347 8.19 -2.55 -6.55
C GLU A 347 7.57 -1.47 -5.67
N LEU A 348 6.48 -1.81 -4.98
CA LEU A 348 5.82 -0.94 -3.99
C LEU A 348 6.57 -0.88 -2.65
N ILE A 349 7.47 -1.82 -2.37
CA ILE A 349 8.24 -1.83 -1.12
C ILE A 349 9.15 -0.60 -1.08
N GLY A 350 9.13 0.12 0.03
CA GLY A 350 9.87 1.36 0.20
C GLY A 350 9.15 2.61 -0.33
N ARG A 351 7.96 2.48 -0.92
CA ARG A 351 7.20 3.56 -1.55
C ARG A 351 6.05 4.07 -0.66
N VAL A 352 5.67 5.31 -0.92
CA VAL A 352 4.47 5.93 -0.38
C VAL A 352 3.52 6.20 -1.53
N VAL A 353 2.30 5.65 -1.44
CA VAL A 353 1.28 5.73 -2.50
C VAL A 353 -0.03 6.29 -1.95
N ASP A 354 -0.88 6.80 -2.84
CA ASP A 354 -2.24 7.24 -2.49
C ASP A 354 -3.24 6.05 -2.46
N GLY A 355 -4.51 6.35 -2.21
CA GLY A 355 -5.60 5.36 -2.20
C GLY A 355 -5.82 4.65 -3.55
N LEU A 356 -5.29 5.16 -4.64
CA LEU A 356 -5.35 4.55 -5.97
C LEU A 356 -4.05 3.79 -6.34
N GLY A 357 -3.09 3.74 -5.42
CA GLY A 357 -1.78 3.13 -5.65
C GLY A 357 -0.82 4.01 -6.45
N ARG A 358 -1.13 5.30 -6.67
CA ARG A 358 -0.24 6.23 -7.35
C ARG A 358 0.84 6.72 -6.40
N PRO A 359 2.12 6.82 -6.82
CA PRO A 359 3.21 7.28 -5.96
C PRO A 359 3.05 8.76 -5.60
N VAL A 360 3.20 9.07 -4.30
CA VAL A 360 3.16 10.45 -3.76
C VAL A 360 4.46 10.84 -3.06
N ASP A 361 5.48 10.00 -3.17
CA ASP A 361 6.78 10.17 -2.49
C ASP A 361 7.84 10.91 -3.31
N GLY A 362 7.49 11.39 -4.52
CA GLY A 362 8.39 12.09 -5.42
C GLY A 362 9.51 11.23 -6.05
N ARG A 363 9.41 9.90 -5.94
CA ARG A 363 10.43 8.96 -6.46
C ARG A 363 10.11 8.40 -7.84
N GLY A 364 9.20 9.05 -8.59
CA GLY A 364 8.79 8.66 -9.93
C GLY A 364 7.73 7.57 -10.00
N ALA A 365 7.30 7.25 -11.22
CA ALA A 365 6.26 6.28 -11.49
C ALA A 365 6.61 4.86 -10.98
N LEU A 366 5.57 4.11 -10.63
CA LEU A 366 5.70 2.69 -10.32
C LEU A 366 5.71 1.91 -11.62
N LEU A 367 6.68 1.03 -11.78
CA LEU A 367 6.77 0.14 -12.91
C LEU A 367 6.33 -1.27 -12.49
N THR A 368 5.08 -1.42 -12.19
CA THR A 368 4.48 -2.72 -11.98
C THR A 368 3.52 -3.03 -13.12
N THR A 369 3.63 -4.22 -13.67
CA THR A 369 2.73 -4.74 -14.71
C THR A 369 1.53 -5.46 -14.11
N HIS A 370 1.54 -5.68 -12.79
CA HIS A 370 0.51 -6.42 -12.10
C HIS A 370 -0.52 -5.48 -11.47
N THR A 371 -1.78 -5.76 -11.73
CA THR A 371 -2.92 -5.12 -11.07
C THR A 371 -3.75 -6.15 -10.33
N ARG A 372 -4.47 -5.72 -9.31
CA ARG A 372 -5.41 -6.55 -8.57
C ARG A 372 -6.69 -5.76 -8.26
N PRO A 373 -7.87 -6.39 -8.34
CA PRO A 373 -9.11 -5.75 -7.92
C PRO A 373 -9.01 -5.26 -6.47
N VAL A 374 -9.48 -4.05 -6.23
CA VAL A 374 -9.48 -3.44 -4.89
C VAL A 374 -10.36 -4.25 -3.95
N GLU A 375 -11.53 -4.66 -4.42
CA GLU A 375 -12.43 -5.57 -3.70
C GLU A 375 -12.26 -6.99 -4.25
N SER A 376 -11.88 -7.90 -3.37
CA SER A 376 -11.73 -9.33 -3.64
C SER A 376 -12.42 -10.13 -2.54
N PRO A 377 -13.00 -11.28 -2.85
CA PRO A 377 -13.53 -12.17 -1.83
C PRO A 377 -12.41 -12.67 -0.91
N ALA A 378 -12.71 -12.79 0.38
CA ALA A 378 -11.79 -13.34 1.36
C ALA A 378 -11.46 -14.81 1.07
N PRO A 379 -10.28 -15.32 1.47
CA PRO A 379 -9.95 -16.74 1.36
C PRO A 379 -10.99 -17.60 2.05
N GLY A 380 -11.43 -18.67 1.39
CA GLY A 380 -12.41 -19.63 1.96
C GLY A 380 -11.82 -20.45 3.11
N ILE A 381 -12.67 -21.19 3.81
CA ILE A 381 -12.28 -21.98 5.00
C ILE A 381 -11.21 -23.03 4.64
N ILE A 382 -11.35 -23.69 3.49
CA ILE A 382 -10.42 -24.74 3.04
C ILE A 382 -9.03 -24.19 2.73
N ALA A 383 -8.94 -22.93 2.30
CA ALA A 383 -7.66 -22.27 1.98
C ALA A 383 -6.89 -21.79 3.21
N ARG A 384 -7.50 -21.82 4.39
CA ARG A 384 -6.90 -21.33 5.65
C ARG A 384 -6.27 -22.45 6.45
N LYS A 385 -5.21 -22.13 7.20
CA LYS A 385 -4.65 -22.98 8.24
C LYS A 385 -4.71 -22.28 9.61
N PRO A 386 -4.68 -23.03 10.73
CA PRO A 386 -4.63 -22.45 12.07
C PRO A 386 -3.45 -21.51 12.26
N VAL A 387 -3.65 -20.49 13.08
CA VAL A 387 -2.62 -19.50 13.45
C VAL A 387 -1.79 -20.07 14.60
N THR A 388 -0.56 -20.45 14.31
CA THR A 388 0.37 -21.07 15.29
C THR A 388 1.73 -20.37 15.34
N VAL A 389 2.05 -19.52 14.35
CA VAL A 389 3.32 -18.83 14.29
C VAL A 389 3.18 -17.43 14.91
N PRO A 390 3.98 -17.05 15.91
CA PRO A 390 3.89 -15.73 16.54
C PRO A 390 4.30 -14.60 15.60
N LEU A 391 3.59 -13.48 15.67
CA LEU A 391 4.03 -12.18 15.19
C LEU A 391 4.60 -11.41 16.37
N GLN A 392 5.91 -11.35 16.49
CA GLN A 392 6.57 -10.64 17.60
C GLN A 392 6.42 -9.14 17.43
N THR A 393 5.77 -8.48 18.37
CA THR A 393 5.62 -7.01 18.36
C THR A 393 6.84 -6.30 18.91
N GLY A 394 7.66 -6.99 19.70
CA GLY A 394 8.77 -6.41 20.44
C GLY A 394 8.34 -5.62 21.68
N ILE A 395 7.06 -5.68 22.05
CA ILE A 395 6.47 -4.99 23.19
C ILE A 395 6.15 -6.01 24.26
N LYS A 396 6.85 -5.95 25.40
CA LYS A 396 6.72 -6.91 26.50
C LYS A 396 5.28 -7.16 26.94
N ALA A 397 4.50 -6.09 27.10
CA ALA A 397 3.13 -6.18 27.56
C ALA A 397 2.24 -6.93 26.56
N ILE A 398 2.52 -6.85 25.26
CA ILE A 398 1.72 -7.49 24.21
C ILE A 398 2.19 -8.94 24.04
N ASP A 399 3.48 -9.14 23.75
CA ASP A 399 4.02 -10.47 23.45
C ASP A 399 3.84 -11.46 24.62
N ALA A 400 3.85 -10.96 25.87
CA ALA A 400 3.66 -11.76 27.07
C ALA A 400 2.19 -12.01 27.44
N LEU A 401 1.30 -11.02 27.27
CA LEU A 401 -0.07 -11.06 27.82
C LEU A 401 -1.16 -11.24 26.76
N VAL A 402 -0.97 -10.67 25.57
CA VAL A 402 -1.94 -10.67 24.48
C VAL A 402 -1.22 -10.97 23.17
N PRO A 403 -0.68 -12.18 23.02
CA PRO A 403 0.15 -12.52 21.87
C PRO A 403 -0.64 -12.48 20.56
N ILE A 404 0.03 -12.08 19.51
CA ILE A 404 -0.50 -11.97 18.15
C ILE A 404 0.17 -13.03 17.28
N GLY A 405 -0.62 -13.73 16.48
CA GLY A 405 -0.14 -14.73 15.52
C GLY A 405 -0.15 -14.21 14.08
N ARG A 406 0.69 -14.79 13.23
CA ARG A 406 0.73 -14.49 11.79
C ARG A 406 -0.57 -14.96 11.12
N GLY A 407 -1.32 -14.03 10.54
CA GLY A 407 -2.64 -14.28 9.96
C GLY A 407 -3.82 -13.92 10.87
N GLN A 408 -3.56 -13.44 12.09
CA GLN A 408 -4.57 -13.00 13.05
C GLN A 408 -5.00 -11.56 12.78
N ARG A 409 -6.22 -11.23 13.20
CA ARG A 409 -6.76 -9.86 13.24
C ARG A 409 -6.84 -9.39 14.67
N GLU A 410 -5.96 -8.49 15.06
CA GLU A 410 -5.92 -7.98 16.44
C GLU A 410 -6.22 -6.48 16.44
N LEU A 411 -7.33 -6.09 17.06
CA LEU A 411 -7.79 -4.72 17.15
C LEU A 411 -6.96 -3.91 18.16
N ILE A 412 -6.50 -2.73 17.80
CA ILE A 412 -5.94 -1.75 18.72
C ILE A 412 -6.99 -0.66 18.96
N ILE A 413 -7.54 -0.61 20.17
CA ILE A 413 -8.66 0.26 20.50
C ILE A 413 -8.35 1.13 21.73
N GLY A 414 -8.82 2.36 21.73
CA GLY A 414 -8.68 3.31 22.84
C GLY A 414 -8.87 4.76 22.42
N ASP A 415 -8.87 5.68 23.38
CA ASP A 415 -9.07 7.10 23.14
C ASP A 415 -7.95 7.75 22.32
N ARG A 416 -8.19 8.99 21.90
CA ARG A 416 -7.15 9.77 21.20
C ARG A 416 -5.90 9.93 22.07
N LYS A 417 -4.71 9.84 21.42
CA LYS A 417 -3.40 10.05 22.07
C LYS A 417 -3.04 9.02 23.14
N THR A 418 -3.66 7.85 23.18
CA THR A 418 -3.31 6.76 24.11
C THR A 418 -2.14 5.88 23.62
N GLY A 419 -1.60 6.14 22.44
CA GLY A 419 -0.43 5.40 21.90
C GLY A 419 -0.77 4.30 20.91
N LYS A 420 -1.99 4.27 20.32
CA LYS A 420 -2.40 3.27 19.31
C LYS A 420 -1.42 3.18 18.14
N THR A 421 -1.20 4.29 17.46
CA THR A 421 -0.23 4.39 16.35
C THR A 421 1.19 4.03 16.77
N ALA A 422 1.60 4.37 18.01
CA ALA A 422 2.93 4.03 18.52
C ALA A 422 3.15 2.51 18.57
N ILE A 423 2.16 1.75 19.09
CA ILE A 423 2.22 0.29 19.12
C ILE A 423 2.34 -0.29 17.71
N ALA A 424 1.54 0.21 16.77
CA ALA A 424 1.59 -0.26 15.39
C ALA A 424 2.95 0.02 14.73
N VAL A 425 3.51 1.22 14.91
CA VAL A 425 4.82 1.60 14.37
C VAL A 425 5.94 0.78 15.01
N ASP A 426 5.91 0.58 16.34
CA ASP A 426 6.90 -0.26 17.04
C ASP A 426 6.84 -1.71 16.55
N THR A 427 5.64 -2.24 16.29
CA THR A 427 5.45 -3.56 15.71
C THR A 427 6.06 -3.65 14.31
N ILE A 428 5.89 -2.63 13.45
CA ILE A 428 6.51 -2.55 12.13
C ILE A 428 8.04 -2.56 12.27
N ILE A 429 8.60 -1.71 13.13
CA ILE A 429 10.05 -1.61 13.35
C ILE A 429 10.63 -2.96 13.78
N ASN A 430 9.91 -3.71 14.61
CA ASN A 430 10.35 -5.02 15.11
C ASN A 430 10.35 -6.13 14.04
N GLN A 431 9.78 -5.91 12.86
CA GLN A 431 9.79 -6.92 11.79
C GLN A 431 11.11 -6.97 10.99
N LYS A 432 12.06 -6.09 11.29
CA LYS A 432 13.37 -6.09 10.63
C LYS A 432 14.06 -7.46 10.74
N GLY A 433 14.34 -8.08 9.58
CA GLY A 433 14.99 -9.40 9.53
C GLY A 433 14.10 -10.60 9.89
N LYS A 434 12.78 -10.43 10.00
CA LYS A 434 11.83 -11.50 10.38
C LYS A 434 10.97 -12.00 9.21
N ASP A 435 11.35 -11.70 7.98
CA ASP A 435 10.64 -12.11 6.76
C ASP A 435 9.15 -11.71 6.76
N VAL A 436 8.87 -10.48 7.18
CA VAL A 436 7.53 -9.89 7.18
C VAL A 436 7.56 -8.56 6.43
N ILE A 437 6.72 -8.45 5.41
CA ILE A 437 6.49 -7.19 4.69
C ILE A 437 5.39 -6.42 5.40
N CYS A 438 5.62 -5.14 5.67
CA CYS A 438 4.69 -4.30 6.41
C CYS A 438 3.93 -3.35 5.47
N ILE A 439 2.64 -3.17 5.71
CA ILE A 439 1.81 -2.19 5.00
C ILE A 439 1.17 -1.28 6.03
N TYR A 440 1.48 0.02 5.97
CA TYR A 440 0.86 1.01 6.83
C TYR A 440 -0.14 1.82 6.03
N VAL A 441 -1.42 1.68 6.36
CA VAL A 441 -2.51 2.40 5.70
C VAL A 441 -2.95 3.56 6.59
N ALA A 442 -2.59 4.78 6.22
CA ALA A 442 -3.01 6.01 6.87
C ALA A 442 -4.35 6.49 6.30
N ILE A 443 -5.41 6.50 7.10
CA ILE A 443 -6.76 6.83 6.66
C ILE A 443 -7.18 8.15 7.30
N GLY A 444 -7.31 9.21 6.52
CA GLY A 444 -7.72 10.53 6.98
C GLY A 444 -6.73 11.17 7.97
N GLN A 445 -5.47 10.76 7.98
CA GLN A 445 -4.43 11.35 8.81
C GLN A 445 -3.93 12.68 8.23
N LYS A 446 -3.44 13.56 9.11
CA LYS A 446 -2.77 14.78 8.65
C LYS A 446 -1.49 14.43 7.91
N GLU A 447 -1.21 15.10 6.80
CA GLU A 447 -0.01 14.88 5.99
C GLU A 447 1.29 14.98 6.81
N SER A 448 1.38 15.97 7.71
CA SER A 448 2.52 16.13 8.62
C SER A 448 2.72 14.94 9.55
N THR A 449 1.65 14.27 9.98
CA THR A 449 1.73 13.07 10.82
C THR A 449 2.27 11.89 10.02
N VAL A 450 1.74 11.68 8.81
CA VAL A 450 2.20 10.61 7.91
C VAL A 450 3.67 10.82 7.53
N ALA A 451 4.05 12.06 7.18
CA ALA A 451 5.43 12.42 6.87
C ALA A 451 6.39 12.12 8.05
N GLY A 452 5.95 12.43 9.28
CA GLY A 452 6.71 12.11 10.49
C GLY A 452 6.89 10.61 10.71
N ILE A 453 5.86 9.79 10.47
CA ILE A 453 5.93 8.33 10.55
C ILE A 453 6.87 7.78 9.48
N VAL A 454 6.71 8.20 8.23
CA VAL A 454 7.59 7.78 7.11
C VAL A 454 9.05 8.15 7.37
N ALA A 455 9.31 9.36 7.86
CA ALA A 455 10.65 9.80 8.23
C ALA A 455 11.25 8.89 9.32
N LYS A 456 10.45 8.53 10.34
CA LYS A 456 10.89 7.66 11.43
C LYS A 456 11.13 6.22 10.97
N LEU A 457 10.25 5.66 10.15
CA LEU A 457 10.45 4.34 9.55
C LEU A 457 11.71 4.30 8.67
N ARG A 458 11.99 5.38 7.94
CA ARG A 458 13.21 5.51 7.13
C ARG A 458 14.46 5.62 7.98
N GLU A 459 14.44 6.43 9.04
CA GLU A 459 15.55 6.57 9.99
C GLU A 459 15.97 5.22 10.60
N LEU A 460 14.99 4.37 10.92
CA LEU A 460 15.21 3.06 11.53
C LEU A 460 15.39 1.92 10.52
N GLY A 461 15.39 2.22 9.21
CA GLY A 461 15.52 1.25 8.12
C GLY A 461 14.31 0.34 7.94
N ALA A 462 13.14 0.73 8.46
CA ALA A 462 11.92 -0.04 8.32
C ALA A 462 11.20 0.18 6.98
N MET A 463 11.54 1.24 6.24
CA MET A 463 11.02 1.45 4.89
C MET A 463 11.50 0.39 3.88
N ASP A 464 12.63 -0.29 4.14
CA ASP A 464 13.19 -1.28 3.22
C ASP A 464 12.29 -2.54 3.06
N TYR A 465 11.34 -2.73 3.98
CA TYR A 465 10.36 -3.82 3.95
C TYR A 465 8.93 -3.31 4.18
N SER A 466 8.67 -2.02 3.99
CA SER A 466 7.37 -1.42 4.26
C SER A 466 6.80 -0.68 3.04
N ILE A 467 5.48 -0.74 2.89
CA ILE A 467 4.67 0.04 1.95
C ILE A 467 3.79 0.98 2.76
N VAL A 468 3.66 2.24 2.34
CA VAL A 468 2.76 3.19 2.99
C VAL A 468 1.67 3.61 2.00
N VAL A 469 0.41 3.38 2.38
CA VAL A 469 -0.76 3.86 1.63
C VAL A 469 -1.34 5.04 2.39
N SER A 470 -1.43 6.21 1.76
CA SER A 470 -1.86 7.45 2.42
C SER A 470 -3.09 8.05 1.76
N ALA A 471 -4.20 8.08 2.50
CA ALA A 471 -5.35 8.93 2.20
C ALA A 471 -5.37 10.07 3.23
N LYS A 472 -5.14 11.30 2.77
CA LYS A 472 -4.99 12.48 3.62
C LYS A 472 -6.34 12.94 4.18
N ALA A 473 -6.32 13.67 5.28
CA ALA A 473 -7.54 14.25 5.85
C ALA A 473 -8.21 15.31 4.94
N SER A 474 -7.46 15.84 3.97
CA SER A 474 -7.95 16.79 2.95
C SER A 474 -8.50 16.10 1.70
N ASP A 475 -8.27 14.80 1.56
CA ASP A 475 -8.72 14.07 0.38
C ASP A 475 -10.24 13.85 0.44
N PRO A 476 -10.92 13.75 -0.71
CA PRO A 476 -12.34 13.44 -0.76
C PRO A 476 -12.66 12.09 -0.10
N ALA A 477 -13.89 11.97 0.45
CA ALA A 477 -14.35 10.76 1.13
C ALA A 477 -14.14 9.45 0.34
N PRO A 478 -14.31 9.41 -1.01
CA PRO A 478 -14.01 8.24 -1.80
C PRO A 478 -12.56 7.73 -1.68
N MET A 479 -11.58 8.63 -1.54
CA MET A 479 -10.18 8.25 -1.38
C MET A 479 -9.93 7.60 -0.02
N LEU A 480 -10.58 8.11 1.04
CA LEU A 480 -10.52 7.52 2.37
C LEU A 480 -11.21 6.15 2.42
N TYR A 481 -12.29 6.00 1.67
CA TYR A 481 -13.03 4.74 1.55
C TYR A 481 -12.19 3.65 0.88
N ILE A 482 -11.49 3.97 -0.22
CA ILE A 482 -10.80 2.96 -1.03
C ILE A 482 -9.43 2.57 -0.45
N ALA A 483 -8.74 3.48 0.24
CA ALA A 483 -7.37 3.28 0.73
C ALA A 483 -7.13 1.98 1.53
N PRO A 484 -7.99 1.58 2.50
CA PRO A 484 -7.78 0.32 3.21
C PRO A 484 -7.91 -0.90 2.31
N TYR A 485 -8.80 -0.88 1.34
CA TYR A 485 -8.94 -1.97 0.36
C TYR A 485 -7.75 -2.05 -0.59
N THR A 486 -7.19 -0.89 -0.98
CA THR A 486 -5.93 -0.81 -1.75
C THR A 486 -4.79 -1.47 -1.00
N GLY A 487 -4.61 -1.12 0.28
CA GLY A 487 -3.61 -1.76 1.13
C GLY A 487 -3.83 -3.28 1.26
N ALA A 488 -5.09 -3.70 1.42
CA ALA A 488 -5.44 -5.11 1.47
C ALA A 488 -5.13 -5.84 0.14
N ALA A 489 -5.42 -5.25 -1.01
CA ALA A 489 -5.12 -5.84 -2.32
C ALA A 489 -3.61 -6.02 -2.54
N MET A 490 -2.78 -5.04 -2.11
CA MET A 490 -1.32 -5.14 -2.12
C MET A 490 -0.83 -6.25 -1.20
N GLY A 491 -1.39 -6.33 0.02
CA GLY A 491 -1.06 -7.38 0.99
C GLY A 491 -1.44 -8.78 0.51
N GLU A 492 -2.60 -8.93 -0.08
CA GLU A 492 -3.05 -10.21 -0.65
C GLU A 492 -2.16 -10.71 -1.78
N TYR A 493 -1.72 -9.82 -2.67
CA TYR A 493 -0.80 -10.19 -3.73
C TYR A 493 0.47 -10.86 -3.18
N LEU A 494 1.06 -10.24 -2.15
CA LEU A 494 2.25 -10.77 -1.48
C LEU A 494 1.96 -12.05 -0.69
N MET A 495 0.81 -12.12 -0.01
CA MET A 495 0.36 -13.29 0.74
C MET A 495 0.20 -14.52 -0.17
N TYR A 496 -0.42 -14.38 -1.34
CA TYR A 496 -0.58 -15.46 -2.30
C TYR A 496 0.74 -15.90 -2.97
N GLN A 497 1.79 -15.08 -2.85
CA GLN A 497 3.17 -15.45 -3.23
C GLN A 497 3.93 -16.18 -2.13
N GLY A 498 3.27 -16.55 -1.04
CA GLY A 498 3.89 -17.25 0.08
C GLY A 498 4.58 -16.34 1.09
N LYS A 499 4.47 -15.01 0.96
CA LYS A 499 5.09 -14.06 1.89
C LYS A 499 4.21 -13.81 3.11
N HIS A 500 4.84 -13.35 4.18
CA HIS A 500 4.15 -12.92 5.38
C HIS A 500 3.98 -11.41 5.36
N VAL A 501 2.75 -10.95 5.60
CA VAL A 501 2.39 -9.53 5.56
C VAL A 501 1.81 -9.10 6.89
N LEU A 502 2.23 -7.94 7.36
CA LEU A 502 1.61 -7.20 8.46
C LEU A 502 0.93 -5.96 7.88
N ILE A 503 -0.38 -5.83 8.01
CA ILE A 503 -1.12 -4.65 7.57
C ILE A 503 -1.71 -3.90 8.76
N VAL A 504 -1.47 -2.61 8.83
CA VAL A 504 -2.00 -1.68 9.84
C VAL A 504 -3.00 -0.75 9.19
N TYR A 505 -4.19 -0.61 9.77
CA TYR A 505 -5.21 0.34 9.32
C TYR A 505 -5.39 1.46 10.37
N ASP A 506 -4.83 2.63 10.13
CA ASP A 506 -4.83 3.76 11.07
C ASP A 506 -5.59 4.97 10.49
N ASP A 507 -6.92 5.18 10.76
CA ASP A 507 -7.79 4.36 11.60
C ASP A 507 -9.12 4.01 10.88
N LEU A 508 -9.73 2.91 11.27
CA LEU A 508 -11.01 2.45 10.72
C LEU A 508 -12.21 3.30 11.17
N SER A 509 -12.09 4.08 12.24
CA SER A 509 -13.14 5.03 12.65
C SER A 509 -13.36 6.09 11.57
N ARG A 510 -12.27 6.62 10.99
CA ARG A 510 -12.34 7.58 9.89
C ARG A 510 -12.82 6.94 8.59
N HIS A 511 -12.45 5.70 8.36
CA HIS A 511 -12.97 4.91 7.23
C HIS A 511 -14.50 4.81 7.31
N ALA A 512 -15.04 4.47 8.50
CA ALA A 512 -16.47 4.42 8.72
C ALA A 512 -17.15 5.79 8.52
N VAL A 513 -16.53 6.88 8.98
CA VAL A 513 -17.04 8.25 8.78
C VAL A 513 -17.11 8.60 7.30
N ALA A 514 -16.04 8.30 6.51
CA ALA A 514 -16.05 8.51 5.07
C ALA A 514 -17.14 7.71 4.37
N TYR A 515 -17.34 6.45 4.78
CA TYR A 515 -18.41 5.62 4.22
C TYR A 515 -19.81 6.12 4.60
N ARG A 516 -20.00 6.65 5.80
CA ARG A 516 -21.24 7.32 6.22
C ARG A 516 -21.52 8.54 5.37
N GLU A 517 -20.52 9.38 5.13
CA GLU A 517 -20.63 10.56 4.26
C GLU A 517 -21.07 10.16 2.85
N LEU A 518 -20.37 9.22 2.21
CA LEU A 518 -20.72 8.70 0.89
C LEU A 518 -22.15 8.13 0.85
N SER A 519 -22.54 7.38 1.88
CA SER A 519 -23.86 6.75 1.94
C SER A 519 -24.98 7.77 2.09
N LEU A 520 -24.77 8.84 2.85
CA LEU A 520 -25.72 9.95 3.00
C LEU A 520 -25.86 10.74 1.69
N LEU A 521 -24.75 11.00 1.00
CA LEU A 521 -24.76 11.68 -0.30
C LEU A 521 -25.44 10.83 -1.39
N LEU A 522 -25.34 9.49 -1.30
CA LEU A 522 -26.06 8.54 -2.15
C LEU A 522 -27.53 8.35 -1.74
N HIS A 523 -28.01 9.11 -0.74
CA HIS A 523 -29.38 9.02 -0.20
C HIS A 523 -29.75 7.64 0.35
N ARG A 524 -28.76 6.84 0.78
CA ARG A 524 -29.03 5.58 1.48
C ARG A 524 -29.63 5.83 2.85
N PRO A 525 -30.64 5.06 3.29
CA PRO A 525 -31.28 5.30 4.59
C PRO A 525 -30.30 5.13 5.74
N PRO A 526 -30.17 6.14 6.63
CA PRO A 526 -29.28 6.05 7.77
C PRO A 526 -29.84 5.13 8.87
N GLY A 527 -28.97 4.42 9.56
CA GLY A 527 -29.24 3.64 10.76
C GLY A 527 -28.72 4.30 12.04
N ARG A 528 -28.20 3.47 12.97
CA ARG A 528 -27.64 3.93 14.25
C ARG A 528 -26.46 4.89 14.01
N GLU A 529 -26.45 6.02 14.72
CA GLU A 529 -25.43 7.08 14.61
C GLU A 529 -25.25 7.62 13.18
N ALA A 530 -26.32 7.56 12.38
CA ALA A 530 -26.38 7.93 10.96
C ALA A 530 -25.47 7.06 10.06
N TYR A 531 -24.93 5.95 10.53
CA TYR A 531 -24.23 4.99 9.67
C TYR A 531 -25.23 4.19 8.82
N PRO A 532 -24.85 3.81 7.60
CA PRO A 532 -25.69 2.91 6.79
C PRO A 532 -25.75 1.51 7.41
N GLY A 533 -26.81 0.76 7.10
CA GLY A 533 -27.06 -0.55 7.69
C GLY A 533 -25.99 -1.61 7.39
N ASP A 534 -25.21 -1.41 6.35
CA ASP A 534 -24.14 -2.30 5.88
C ASP A 534 -22.73 -1.93 6.37
N VAL A 535 -22.60 -1.01 7.35
CA VAL A 535 -21.29 -0.62 7.87
C VAL A 535 -20.55 -1.79 8.55
N PHE A 536 -21.28 -2.77 9.08
CA PHE A 536 -20.67 -4.01 9.57
C PHE A 536 -19.99 -4.77 8.41
N TYR A 537 -20.67 -4.89 7.30
CA TYR A 537 -20.15 -5.55 6.10
C TYR A 537 -18.94 -4.82 5.50
N LEU A 538 -18.90 -3.49 5.58
CA LEU A 538 -17.76 -2.68 5.18
C LEU A 538 -16.45 -3.17 5.84
N HIS A 539 -16.43 -3.32 7.15
CA HIS A 539 -15.24 -3.75 7.88
C HIS A 539 -15.02 -5.26 7.84
N SER A 540 -16.09 -6.06 7.83
CA SER A 540 -15.95 -7.52 7.80
C SER A 540 -15.34 -8.00 6.48
N ARG A 541 -15.80 -7.50 5.32
CA ARG A 541 -15.21 -7.86 4.01
C ARG A 541 -13.77 -7.41 3.83
N LEU A 542 -13.35 -6.34 4.54
CA LEU A 542 -11.96 -5.90 4.58
C LEU A 542 -11.09 -6.80 5.46
N LEU A 543 -11.52 -7.02 6.70
CA LEU A 543 -10.71 -7.70 7.71
C LEU A 543 -10.67 -9.23 7.51
N GLU A 544 -11.72 -9.82 6.95
CA GLU A 544 -11.74 -11.26 6.62
C GLU A 544 -10.71 -11.66 5.54
N ARG A 545 -10.19 -10.71 4.78
CA ARG A 545 -9.11 -10.93 3.81
C ARG A 545 -7.78 -11.26 4.51
N ALA A 546 -7.60 -10.84 5.77
CA ALA A 546 -6.47 -11.22 6.59
C ALA A 546 -6.63 -12.66 7.09
N ALA A 547 -5.67 -13.51 6.74
CA ALA A 547 -5.70 -14.94 7.03
C ALA A 547 -4.30 -15.57 6.99
N CYS A 548 -4.18 -16.77 7.50
CA CYS A 548 -3.04 -17.65 7.27
C CYS A 548 -3.44 -18.70 6.22
N LEU A 549 -2.76 -18.74 5.07
CA LEU A 549 -3.05 -19.67 4.00
C LEU A 549 -2.38 -21.03 4.24
N ASN A 550 -3.03 -22.07 3.78
CA ASN A 550 -2.42 -23.42 3.76
C ASN A 550 -1.33 -23.50 2.67
N ASP A 551 -0.53 -24.55 2.72
CA ASP A 551 0.63 -24.69 1.83
C ASP A 551 0.23 -24.89 0.35
N GLU A 552 -0.96 -25.45 0.08
CA GLU A 552 -1.52 -25.56 -1.27
C GLU A 552 -1.83 -24.21 -1.91
N ASN A 553 -2.13 -23.19 -1.09
CA ASN A 553 -2.44 -21.83 -1.51
C ASN A 553 -1.27 -20.87 -1.29
N GLY A 554 -0.03 -21.38 -1.24
CA GLY A 554 1.20 -20.58 -1.15
C GLY A 554 1.78 -20.44 0.26
N GLY A 555 1.07 -20.85 1.34
CA GLY A 555 1.60 -20.85 2.70
C GLY A 555 1.82 -19.48 3.34
N GLY A 556 1.50 -18.39 2.65
CA GLY A 556 1.67 -17.02 3.15
C GLY A 556 0.63 -16.63 4.20
N SER A 557 0.83 -15.48 4.83
CA SER A 557 -0.11 -14.94 5.82
C SER A 557 -0.23 -13.44 5.73
N MET A 558 -1.41 -12.91 6.07
CA MET A 558 -1.64 -11.48 6.25
C MET A 558 -2.23 -11.25 7.64
N THR A 559 -1.48 -10.58 8.50
CA THR A 559 -1.89 -10.19 9.86
C THR A 559 -2.42 -8.78 9.84
N ALA A 560 -3.62 -8.54 10.36
CA ALA A 560 -4.22 -7.21 10.38
C ALA A 560 -4.21 -6.61 11.78
N LEU A 561 -3.75 -5.37 11.88
CA LEU A 561 -3.83 -4.52 13.06
C LEU A 561 -4.74 -3.31 12.77
N PRO A 562 -6.07 -3.47 12.80
CA PRO A 562 -6.98 -2.34 12.72
C PRO A 562 -6.88 -1.48 13.97
N ILE A 563 -6.93 -0.16 13.78
CA ILE A 563 -6.99 0.83 14.85
C ILE A 563 -8.39 1.45 14.86
N VAL A 564 -8.98 1.54 16.05
CA VAL A 564 -10.27 2.19 16.26
C VAL A 564 -10.15 3.21 17.39
N GLU A 565 -10.71 4.41 17.20
CA GLU A 565 -10.79 5.43 18.25
C GLU A 565 -12.07 5.28 19.08
N THR A 566 -11.93 5.35 20.40
CA THR A 566 -13.06 5.53 21.33
C THR A 566 -13.16 6.97 21.81
N GLN A 567 -14.31 7.30 22.39
CA GLN A 567 -14.53 8.55 23.11
C GLN A 567 -14.79 8.22 24.57
N ALA A 568 -13.98 8.77 25.48
CA ALA A 568 -14.07 8.54 26.92
C ALA A 568 -14.07 7.04 27.32
N GLY A 569 -13.36 6.20 26.58
CA GLY A 569 -13.27 4.75 26.83
C GLY A 569 -14.53 3.96 26.49
N ASP A 570 -15.49 4.54 25.77
CA ASP A 570 -16.74 3.84 25.41
C ASP A 570 -16.51 2.82 24.29
N ILE A 571 -16.42 1.55 24.68
CA ILE A 571 -16.33 0.40 23.77
C ILE A 571 -17.70 -0.09 23.28
N SER A 572 -18.80 0.43 23.83
CA SER A 572 -20.16 0.07 23.45
C SER A 572 -20.72 0.87 22.28
N ALA A 573 -19.97 1.88 21.80
CA ALA A 573 -20.29 2.65 20.60
C ALA A 573 -20.36 1.73 19.36
N TYR A 574 -21.05 2.20 18.32
CA TYR A 574 -21.43 1.33 17.19
C TYR A 574 -20.23 0.75 16.43
N ILE A 575 -19.26 1.57 16.04
CA ILE A 575 -18.08 1.11 15.29
C ILE A 575 -17.16 0.22 16.14
N PRO A 576 -16.79 0.59 17.39
CA PRO A 576 -16.03 -0.28 18.28
C PRO A 576 -16.65 -1.68 18.43
N THR A 577 -17.93 -1.76 18.72
CA THR A 577 -18.66 -3.03 18.91
C THR A 577 -18.59 -3.91 17.67
N ASN A 578 -18.78 -3.32 16.47
CA ASN A 578 -18.71 -4.03 15.21
C ASN A 578 -17.31 -4.61 14.96
N VAL A 579 -16.26 -3.79 15.13
CA VAL A 579 -14.89 -4.24 14.85
C VAL A 579 -14.40 -5.27 15.87
N ILE A 580 -14.76 -5.14 17.16
CA ILE A 580 -14.48 -6.15 18.20
C ILE A 580 -15.07 -7.52 17.81
N SER A 581 -16.27 -7.53 17.24
CA SER A 581 -16.92 -8.79 16.84
C SER A 581 -16.28 -9.44 15.61
N ILE A 582 -15.70 -8.66 14.71
CA ILE A 582 -15.04 -9.13 13.48
C ILE A 582 -13.62 -9.66 13.77
N THR A 583 -12.93 -9.09 14.76
CA THR A 583 -11.53 -9.39 15.05
C THR A 583 -11.34 -10.59 15.96
N ASP A 584 -10.15 -11.18 15.95
CA ASP A 584 -9.78 -12.36 16.76
C ASP A 584 -9.24 -11.96 18.14
N GLY A 585 -9.36 -10.70 18.50
CA GLY A 585 -8.96 -10.13 19.78
C GLY A 585 -8.82 -8.63 19.74
N GLN A 586 -8.55 -8.04 20.89
CA GLN A 586 -8.35 -6.59 21.02
C GLN A 586 -7.29 -6.22 22.07
N LEU A 587 -6.50 -5.20 21.76
CA LEU A 587 -5.63 -4.46 22.66
C LEU A 587 -6.34 -3.20 23.11
N PHE A 588 -6.82 -3.17 24.32
CA PHE A 588 -7.51 -1.99 24.88
C PHE A 588 -6.51 -1.06 25.56
N LEU A 589 -6.42 0.18 25.07
CA LEU A 589 -5.56 1.23 25.63
C LEU A 589 -6.37 2.20 26.47
N GLU A 590 -6.05 2.24 27.73
CA GLU A 590 -6.75 3.04 28.75
C GLU A 590 -6.09 4.38 28.98
N SER A 591 -6.88 5.48 28.91
CA SER A 591 -6.40 6.84 29.12
C SER A 591 -5.83 7.05 30.52
N GLY A 592 -6.46 6.46 31.56
CA GLY A 592 -6.00 6.53 32.95
C GLY A 592 -4.58 5.97 33.12
N LEU A 593 -4.31 4.80 32.53
CA LEU A 593 -2.98 4.19 32.53
C LEU A 593 -1.96 5.04 31.77
N PHE A 594 -2.36 5.63 30.65
CA PHE A 594 -1.46 6.47 29.85
C PHE A 594 -1.02 7.71 30.62
N PHE A 595 -1.95 8.41 31.26
CA PHE A 595 -1.67 9.62 32.02
C PHE A 595 -0.96 9.34 33.34
N SER A 596 -1.14 8.16 33.96
CA SER A 596 -0.34 7.71 35.12
C SER A 596 1.11 7.34 34.75
N GLY A 597 1.45 7.40 33.44
CA GLY A 597 2.80 7.10 32.95
C GLY A 597 3.05 5.62 32.68
N GLN A 598 2.02 4.78 32.66
CA GLN A 598 2.11 3.41 32.18
C GLN A 598 2.06 3.39 30.65
N ARG A 599 3.20 3.16 30.00
CA ARG A 599 3.33 3.15 28.54
C ARG A 599 4.11 1.91 28.11
N PRO A 600 3.51 1.06 27.24
CA PRO A 600 2.17 1.17 26.65
C PRO A 600 1.05 1.04 27.69
N ALA A 601 -0.07 1.74 27.44
CA ALA A 601 -1.20 1.83 28.35
C ALA A 601 -2.19 0.65 28.17
N VAL A 602 -1.68 -0.55 27.97
CA VAL A 602 -2.48 -1.76 27.72
C VAL A 602 -3.22 -2.17 29.00
N ASN A 603 -4.54 -2.19 28.94
CA ASN A 603 -5.35 -2.75 30.00
C ASN A 603 -5.41 -4.28 29.85
N VAL A 604 -4.73 -5.00 30.75
CA VAL A 604 -4.60 -6.46 30.71
C VAL A 604 -5.93 -7.18 30.91
N GLY A 605 -6.88 -6.59 31.66
CA GLY A 605 -8.18 -7.17 31.95
C GLY A 605 -9.15 -7.13 30.76
N LEU A 606 -9.11 -6.02 29.98
CA LEU A 606 -9.98 -5.81 28.82
C LEU A 606 -9.36 -6.28 27.50
N SER A 607 -8.05 -6.52 27.48
CA SER A 607 -7.34 -7.00 26.30
C SER A 607 -7.38 -8.51 26.22
N VAL A 608 -7.73 -9.01 25.03
CA VAL A 608 -7.93 -10.46 24.78
C VAL A 608 -7.34 -10.83 23.44
N SER A 609 -6.62 -11.94 23.39
CA SER A 609 -6.27 -12.65 22.15
C SER A 609 -7.01 -13.99 22.13
N ARG A 610 -7.81 -14.25 21.11
CA ARG A 610 -8.53 -15.53 20.96
C ARG A 610 -7.60 -16.67 20.54
N VAL A 611 -6.49 -16.37 19.89
CA VAL A 611 -5.43 -17.33 19.55
C VAL A 611 -4.61 -17.68 20.81
N GLY A 612 -4.31 -16.68 21.62
CA GLY A 612 -3.66 -16.85 22.93
C GLY A 612 -2.29 -17.54 22.84
N GLY A 613 -2.05 -18.48 23.75
CA GLY A 613 -0.74 -19.15 23.88
C GLY A 613 -0.30 -19.99 22.69
N ASP A 614 -1.17 -20.25 21.69
CA ASP A 614 -0.78 -20.95 20.46
C ASP A 614 0.03 -20.03 19.53
N ALA A 615 -0.12 -18.71 19.69
CA ALA A 615 0.68 -17.67 19.02
C ALA A 615 1.89 -17.21 19.85
N GLN A 616 2.36 -17.99 20.81
CA GLN A 616 3.58 -17.71 21.58
C GLN A 616 4.66 -18.74 21.29
N THR A 617 5.91 -18.30 21.31
CA THR A 617 7.04 -19.22 21.38
C THR A 617 7.01 -19.97 22.73
N ARG A 618 7.58 -21.17 22.77
CA ARG A 618 7.67 -21.95 24.02
C ARG A 618 8.43 -21.20 25.12
N ALA A 619 9.46 -20.46 24.73
CA ALA A 619 10.23 -19.62 25.63
C ALA A 619 9.36 -18.53 26.28
N MET A 620 8.58 -17.80 25.50
CA MET A 620 7.68 -16.75 26.00
C MET A 620 6.57 -17.36 26.88
N LYS A 621 5.95 -18.46 26.46
CA LYS A 621 4.90 -19.15 27.21
C LYS A 621 5.40 -19.63 28.58
N SER A 622 6.63 -20.18 28.63
CA SER A 622 7.26 -20.61 29.90
C SER A 622 7.63 -19.44 30.81
N SER A 623 8.08 -18.31 30.22
CA SER A 623 8.53 -17.13 30.97
C SER A 623 7.40 -16.21 31.44
N ALA A 624 6.26 -16.18 30.73
CA ALA A 624 5.15 -15.23 31.00
C ALA A 624 3.92 -15.89 31.65
N GLY A 625 3.92 -17.19 31.88
CA GLY A 625 2.74 -17.96 32.28
C GLY A 625 1.99 -17.46 33.52
N ALA A 626 2.72 -17.01 34.54
CA ALA A 626 2.12 -16.49 35.78
C ALA A 626 1.78 -14.99 35.71
N LEU A 627 2.37 -14.24 34.75
CA LEU A 627 2.31 -12.78 34.72
C LEU A 627 0.87 -12.22 34.71
N ARG A 628 -0.04 -12.85 33.96
CA ARG A 628 -1.44 -12.41 33.88
C ARG A 628 -2.17 -12.56 35.22
N LEU A 629 -1.93 -13.66 35.92
CA LEU A 629 -2.54 -13.93 37.20
C LEU A 629 -2.01 -12.96 38.27
N ASP A 630 -0.69 -12.74 38.31
CA ASP A 630 -0.05 -11.85 39.28
C ASP A 630 -0.53 -10.40 39.10
N LEU A 631 -0.67 -9.94 37.83
CA LEU A 631 -1.19 -8.61 37.53
C LEU A 631 -2.69 -8.47 37.85
N ALA A 632 -3.49 -9.53 37.68
CA ALA A 632 -4.90 -9.52 38.08
C ALA A 632 -5.04 -9.40 39.60
N GLN A 633 -4.28 -10.20 40.35
CA GLN A 633 -4.24 -10.12 41.82
C GLN A 633 -3.78 -8.73 42.31
N TYR A 634 -2.74 -8.18 41.68
CA TYR A 634 -2.29 -6.82 42.00
C TYR A 634 -3.41 -5.80 41.84
N ARG A 635 -4.15 -5.83 40.72
CA ARG A 635 -5.24 -4.88 40.48
C ARG A 635 -6.38 -4.99 41.48
N GLU A 636 -6.76 -6.21 41.85
CA GLU A 636 -7.77 -6.42 42.90
C GLU A 636 -7.31 -5.79 44.21
N MET A 637 -6.05 -6.03 44.60
CA MET A 637 -5.49 -5.43 45.83
C MET A 637 -5.36 -3.91 45.76
N GLU A 638 -4.98 -3.37 44.61
CA GLU A 638 -4.87 -1.91 44.41
C GLU A 638 -6.21 -1.20 44.65
N VAL A 639 -7.32 -1.78 44.20
CA VAL A 639 -8.66 -1.26 44.50
C VAL A 639 -8.96 -1.28 46.00
N PHE A 640 -8.61 -2.36 46.71
CA PHE A 640 -8.81 -2.45 48.15
C PHE A 640 -7.97 -1.45 48.95
N THR A 641 -6.78 -1.07 48.48
CA THR A 641 -5.93 -0.07 49.16
C THR A 641 -6.53 1.33 49.20
N GLN A 642 -7.44 1.65 48.25
CA GLN A 642 -8.14 2.92 48.25
C GLN A 642 -9.16 3.05 49.39
N PHE A 643 -9.58 1.94 49.97
CA PHE A 643 -10.61 1.88 50.99
C PHE A 643 -10.09 1.47 52.38
N SER A 644 -8.85 0.97 52.52
CA SER A 644 -8.28 0.46 53.77
C SER A 644 -6.93 1.10 54.07
N SER A 645 -6.79 1.70 55.25
CA SER A 645 -5.52 2.32 55.71
C SER A 645 -4.56 1.31 56.37
N ASP A 646 -5.06 0.17 56.90
CA ASP A 646 -4.26 -0.84 57.57
C ASP A 646 -4.14 -2.09 56.69
N LEU A 647 -3.00 -2.26 56.08
CA LEU A 647 -2.64 -3.44 55.26
C LEU A 647 -1.68 -4.33 56.04
N ASP A 648 -1.93 -5.63 56.00
CA ASP A 648 -0.99 -6.64 56.53
C ASP A 648 0.29 -6.71 55.68
N GLU A 649 1.37 -7.22 56.26
CA GLU A 649 2.71 -7.28 55.63
C GLU A 649 2.74 -8.11 54.38
N VAL A 650 1.86 -9.13 54.25
CA VAL A 650 1.76 -9.99 53.06
C VAL A 650 1.19 -9.20 51.89
N THR A 651 0.08 -8.50 52.12
CA THR A 651 -0.58 -7.64 51.14
C THR A 651 0.36 -6.51 50.68
N LYS A 652 1.11 -5.89 51.61
CA LYS A 652 2.12 -4.87 51.24
C LYS A 652 3.18 -5.43 50.30
N ARG A 653 3.71 -6.62 50.58
CA ARG A 653 4.72 -7.27 49.70
C ARG A 653 4.15 -7.57 48.32
N GLN A 654 2.93 -8.09 48.24
CA GLN A 654 2.27 -8.35 46.96
C GLN A 654 2.01 -7.06 46.16
N LEU A 655 1.65 -5.98 46.82
CA LEU A 655 1.51 -4.66 46.18
C LEU A 655 2.83 -4.14 45.62
N VAL A 656 3.92 -4.24 46.40
CA VAL A 656 5.25 -3.85 45.94
C VAL A 656 5.70 -4.68 44.73
N TYR A 657 5.45 -5.98 44.79
CA TYR A 657 5.74 -6.90 43.69
C TYR A 657 4.96 -6.53 42.43
N GLY A 658 3.62 -6.36 42.52
CA GLY A 658 2.79 -5.99 41.41
C GLY A 658 3.13 -4.63 40.79
N GLN A 659 3.48 -3.64 41.65
CA GLN A 659 4.00 -2.35 41.17
C GLN A 659 5.32 -2.52 40.43
N GLY A 660 6.20 -3.41 40.90
CA GLY A 660 7.44 -3.77 40.22
C GLY A 660 7.18 -4.32 38.83
N LEU A 661 6.24 -5.27 38.69
CA LEU A 661 5.84 -5.84 37.40
C LEU A 661 5.26 -4.77 36.46
N MET A 662 4.38 -3.90 36.96
CA MET A 662 3.82 -2.81 36.15
C MET A 662 4.91 -1.86 35.63
N ARG A 663 5.91 -1.52 36.46
CA ARG A 663 7.06 -0.70 36.06
C ARG A 663 7.95 -1.41 35.05
N LEU A 664 8.16 -2.71 35.21
CA LEU A 664 8.93 -3.52 34.28
C LEU A 664 8.30 -3.57 32.87
N LEU A 665 6.99 -3.61 32.79
CA LEU A 665 6.26 -3.61 31.53
C LEU A 665 6.30 -2.27 30.78
N ARG A 666 6.76 -1.19 31.42
CA ARG A 666 6.99 0.08 30.73
C ARG A 666 8.08 -0.06 29.68
N GLN A 667 7.84 0.53 28.52
CA GLN A 667 8.75 0.51 27.40
C GLN A 667 8.68 1.82 26.63
N PRO A 668 9.80 2.45 26.28
CA PRO A 668 9.81 3.66 25.48
C PRO A 668 9.40 3.35 24.04
N GLN A 669 8.86 4.33 23.37
CA GLN A 669 8.51 4.26 21.95
C GLN A 669 9.78 4.14 21.09
N TYR A 670 9.70 3.43 19.96
CA TYR A 670 10.78 3.17 19.00
C TYR A 670 11.92 2.31 19.53
N HIS A 671 11.68 1.56 20.60
CA HIS A 671 12.63 0.63 21.18
C HIS A 671 11.99 -0.76 21.40
N PRO A 672 11.62 -1.45 20.31
CA PRO A 672 11.15 -2.82 20.43
C PRO A 672 12.28 -3.72 20.92
N LEU A 673 11.94 -4.71 21.74
CA LEU A 673 12.90 -5.65 22.35
C LEU A 673 12.88 -6.97 21.59
N SER A 674 14.07 -7.56 21.42
CA SER A 674 14.23 -8.93 20.92
C SER A 674 13.56 -9.95 21.85
N GLN A 675 13.35 -11.16 21.37
CA GLN A 675 12.71 -12.21 22.15
C GLN A 675 13.54 -12.59 23.38
N HIS A 676 14.85 -12.77 23.25
CA HIS A 676 15.72 -13.10 24.39
C HIS A 676 15.68 -12.03 25.47
N CYS A 677 15.66 -10.73 25.11
CA CYS A 677 15.57 -9.64 26.06
C CYS A 677 14.25 -9.69 26.87
N GLN A 678 13.14 -10.00 26.22
CA GLN A 678 11.84 -10.14 26.88
C GLN A 678 11.84 -11.36 27.81
N VAL A 679 12.30 -12.52 27.33
CA VAL A 679 12.37 -13.78 28.09
C VAL A 679 13.24 -13.65 29.33
N ILE A 680 14.45 -13.09 29.21
CA ILE A 680 15.36 -12.88 30.35
C ILE A 680 14.73 -11.97 31.39
N THR A 681 14.16 -10.83 30.95
CA THR A 681 13.53 -9.86 31.83
C THR A 681 12.34 -10.46 32.59
N LEU A 682 11.45 -11.18 31.90
CA LEU A 682 10.26 -11.78 32.51
C LEU A 682 10.62 -12.95 33.43
N THR A 683 11.58 -13.79 33.02
CA THR A 683 12.04 -14.89 33.84
C THR A 683 12.66 -14.37 35.17
N ALA A 684 13.48 -13.35 35.12
CA ALA A 684 14.06 -12.72 36.30
C ALA A 684 12.98 -12.10 37.22
N ALA A 685 12.00 -11.42 36.67
CA ALA A 685 10.94 -10.75 37.41
C ALA A 685 9.97 -11.72 38.10
N LEU A 686 9.51 -12.74 37.38
CA LEU A 686 8.55 -13.72 37.90
C LEU A 686 9.17 -14.71 38.89
N ASN A 687 10.51 -14.80 38.92
CA ASN A 687 11.26 -15.50 39.99
C ASN A 687 11.70 -14.57 41.13
N HIS A 688 11.04 -13.40 41.26
CA HIS A 688 11.21 -12.47 42.35
C HIS A 688 12.63 -11.86 42.54
N LEU A 689 13.53 -12.00 41.56
CA LEU A 689 14.91 -11.51 41.66
C LEU A 689 15.03 -9.99 41.59
N LEU A 690 14.05 -9.30 40.98
CA LEU A 690 14.10 -7.86 40.77
C LEU A 690 13.31 -7.04 41.82
N GLN A 691 12.78 -7.68 42.87
CA GLN A 691 11.92 -7.02 43.88
C GLN A 691 12.63 -5.96 44.71
N ASP A 692 13.92 -6.18 45.02
CA ASP A 692 14.72 -5.28 45.84
C ASP A 692 15.17 -4.00 45.11
N ILE A 693 14.91 -3.91 43.77
CA ILE A 693 15.37 -2.78 42.99
C ILE A 693 14.38 -1.60 43.16
N PRO A 694 14.91 -0.41 43.57
CA PRO A 694 14.07 0.77 43.69
C PRO A 694 13.35 1.09 42.36
N GLY A 695 12.08 1.44 42.42
CA GLY A 695 11.27 1.64 41.19
C GLY A 695 11.79 2.73 40.24
N LYS A 696 12.59 3.69 40.76
CA LYS A 696 13.24 4.72 39.93
C LYS A 696 14.39 4.14 39.09
N GLU A 697 15.02 3.08 39.60
CA GLU A 697 16.19 2.44 38.99
C GLU A 697 15.84 1.20 38.14
N MET A 698 14.55 0.78 38.15
CA MET A 698 14.12 -0.43 37.48
C MET A 698 14.49 -0.45 35.97
N LYS A 699 14.31 0.68 35.27
CA LYS A 699 14.65 0.80 33.84
C LYS A 699 16.16 0.64 33.61
N SER A 700 17.00 1.36 34.33
CA SER A 700 18.44 1.29 34.17
C SER A 700 19.01 -0.09 34.61
N ALA A 701 18.40 -0.70 35.62
CA ALA A 701 18.76 -2.05 36.05
C ALA A 701 18.40 -3.10 34.97
N GLN A 702 17.24 -2.96 34.34
CA GLN A 702 16.83 -3.84 33.22
C GLN A 702 17.79 -3.70 32.03
N GLU A 703 18.10 -2.47 31.60
CA GLU A 703 19.01 -2.22 30.49
C GLU A 703 20.42 -2.80 30.80
N ALA A 704 20.93 -2.58 32.01
CA ALA A 704 22.21 -3.13 32.46
C ALA A 704 22.20 -4.67 32.52
N LEU A 705 21.13 -5.29 33.02
CA LEU A 705 20.97 -6.76 33.03
C LEU A 705 21.01 -7.35 31.63
N LEU A 706 20.30 -6.72 30.66
CA LEU A 706 20.30 -7.19 29.29
C LEU A 706 21.68 -7.08 28.63
N THR A 707 22.37 -5.95 28.81
CA THR A 707 23.74 -5.77 28.31
C THR A 707 24.70 -6.77 28.97
N TYR A 708 24.53 -7.05 30.26
CA TYR A 708 25.30 -8.06 30.97
C TYR A 708 25.07 -9.45 30.40
N ALA A 709 23.82 -9.83 30.15
CA ALA A 709 23.46 -11.12 29.57
C ALA A 709 24.03 -11.31 28.16
N GLU A 710 23.90 -10.30 27.29
CA GLU A 710 24.48 -10.31 25.94
C GLU A 710 26.01 -10.38 25.93
N THR A 711 26.64 -9.85 26.95
CA THR A 711 28.12 -9.86 27.08
C THR A 711 28.65 -11.17 27.67
N GLN A 712 27.99 -11.71 28.71
CA GLN A 712 28.45 -12.90 29.43
C GLN A 712 28.08 -14.20 28.74
N ASP A 713 26.88 -14.29 28.17
CA ASP A 713 26.41 -15.49 27.43
C ASP A 713 25.67 -15.14 26.16
N PRO A 714 26.39 -14.66 25.13
CA PRO A 714 25.75 -14.38 23.82
C PRO A 714 25.17 -15.64 23.14
N ALA A 715 25.69 -16.83 23.48
CA ALA A 715 25.19 -18.07 22.90
C ALA A 715 23.80 -18.43 23.43
N LEU A 716 23.52 -18.17 24.71
CA LEU A 716 22.17 -18.30 25.29
C LEU A 716 21.15 -17.36 24.59
N CYS A 717 21.53 -16.09 24.40
CA CYS A 717 20.69 -15.11 23.73
C CYS A 717 20.36 -15.54 22.29
N GLN A 718 21.36 -15.99 21.53
CA GLN A 718 21.17 -16.48 20.16
C GLN A 718 20.34 -17.76 20.10
N ARG A 719 20.50 -18.70 21.05
CA ARG A 719 19.65 -19.90 21.09
C ARG A 719 18.18 -19.55 21.30
N ILE A 720 17.88 -18.68 22.25
CA ILE A 720 16.50 -18.26 22.54
C ILE A 720 15.87 -17.60 21.31
N ASP A 721 16.60 -16.73 20.60
CA ASP A 721 16.07 -16.06 19.42
C ASP A 721 15.91 -17.00 18.22
N ALA A 722 16.80 -17.95 18.03
CA ALA A 722 16.78 -18.86 16.90
C ALA A 722 15.76 -20.00 17.08
N THR A 723 15.66 -20.59 18.29
CA THR A 723 14.80 -21.76 18.52
C THR A 723 13.42 -21.39 19.06
N GLY A 724 13.31 -20.25 19.75
CA GLY A 724 12.09 -19.90 20.49
C GLY A 724 11.78 -20.84 21.65
N GLU A 725 12.75 -21.64 22.11
CA GLU A 725 12.62 -22.59 23.20
C GLU A 725 13.38 -22.12 24.44
N LEU A 726 12.92 -22.55 25.60
CA LEU A 726 13.59 -22.30 26.88
C LEU A 726 13.63 -23.61 27.69
N PRO A 727 14.61 -24.46 27.43
CA PRO A 727 14.78 -25.67 28.23
C PRO A 727 15.12 -25.31 29.69
N PRO A 728 14.89 -26.22 30.66
CA PRO A 728 15.14 -25.95 32.07
C PRO A 728 16.57 -25.48 32.36
N GLU A 729 17.56 -26.00 31.65
CA GLU A 729 18.96 -25.63 31.77
C GLU A 729 19.20 -24.15 31.40
N ASP A 730 18.63 -23.67 30.32
CA ASP A 730 18.73 -22.29 29.90
C ASP A 730 17.96 -21.35 30.85
N LYS A 731 16.83 -21.81 31.42
CA LYS A 731 16.12 -21.06 32.45
C LYS A 731 16.98 -20.90 33.72
N ASP A 732 17.61 -21.98 34.17
CA ASP A 732 18.51 -21.93 35.33
C ASP A 732 19.75 -21.05 35.06
N ALA A 733 20.27 -21.09 33.83
CA ALA A 733 21.36 -20.20 33.40
C ALA A 733 20.96 -18.72 33.47
N ILE A 734 19.73 -18.35 33.02
CA ILE A 734 19.22 -16.98 33.17
C ILE A 734 19.14 -16.57 34.63
N LEU A 735 18.61 -17.44 35.50
CA LEU A 735 18.47 -17.14 36.93
C LEU A 735 19.83 -16.97 37.61
N GLU A 736 20.80 -17.81 37.28
CA GLU A 736 22.18 -17.71 37.83
C GLU A 736 22.87 -16.44 37.34
N LEU A 737 22.75 -16.14 36.04
CA LEU A 737 23.32 -14.92 35.46
C LEU A 737 22.71 -13.66 36.09
N THR A 738 21.40 -13.67 36.34
CA THR A 738 20.70 -12.55 37.02
C THR A 738 21.20 -12.40 38.46
N ARG A 739 21.39 -13.51 39.21
CA ARG A 739 21.92 -13.45 40.57
C ARG A 739 23.35 -12.91 40.62
N ARG A 740 24.21 -13.31 39.68
CA ARG A 740 25.59 -12.76 39.57
C ARG A 740 25.55 -11.26 39.27
N PHE A 741 24.79 -10.84 38.33
CA PHE A 741 24.59 -9.41 38.02
C PHE A 741 24.15 -8.60 39.25
N LEU A 742 23.15 -9.10 39.99
CA LEU A 742 22.69 -8.42 41.21
C LEU A 742 23.74 -8.38 42.34
N ALA A 743 24.56 -9.42 42.47
CA ALA A 743 25.64 -9.46 43.43
C ALA A 743 26.74 -8.44 43.08
N GLU A 744 27.16 -8.39 41.82
CA GLU A 744 28.14 -7.40 41.33
C GLU A 744 27.62 -5.96 41.46
N ARG A 745 26.35 -5.72 41.19
CA ARG A 745 25.72 -4.41 41.38
C ARG A 745 25.71 -3.99 42.88
N LYS A 746 25.43 -4.93 43.80
CA LYS A 746 25.46 -4.63 45.25
C LYS A 746 26.87 -4.40 45.76
N ALA A 747 27.88 -5.01 45.12
CA ALA A 747 29.29 -4.81 45.48
C ALA A 747 29.91 -3.52 44.95
N GLY A 748 29.35 -2.98 43.85
CA GLY A 748 29.79 -1.73 43.22
C GLY A 748 29.00 -0.49 43.63
N ALA A 749 27.95 -0.61 44.45
CA ALA A 749 27.16 0.46 45.03
C ALA A 749 27.59 0.69 46.49
#